data_5d88d2b6e921b60d677e6abec59047da
#
_entry.id   5d88d2b6e921b60d677e6abec59047da
#
_cell.length_a   1.000
_cell.length_b   1.000
_cell.length_c   1.000
_cell.angle_alpha   90.00
_cell.angle_beta   90.00
_cell.angle_gamma   90.00
#
_symmetry.space_group_name_H-M   'P 1'
#
loop_
_entity.id
_entity.type
_entity.pdbx_description
1 polymer ?
#
loop_
_entity_poly.entity_id
_entity_poly.type
_entity_poly.pdbx_seq_one_letter_code
_entity_poly.pdbx_strand_id
1 'polypeptide(L)'
;MHPDGDDELEQIKRYEDFTTIDWIHDSVIERNKRLRKARELQTTHRGPRGEVTLRWVWVQLRKVFDAAQSWIVISLVGAGIGVNAALISIITEWLSDIKMGYCYDGWWLNQQFCCWEIEYDDESACESWHPWSTAVPGQWLVYVLCATMFSFVAAHLVKNVAKYAAGSGISEIKCILAGFVMKGFLGFWTLVIKSLTLPLVIASGLSVGKEGPSVHVACCIGSVVAGLFARFSQSHGKMREILTAASAAGVAVAFGSPIGGVLFSVEEMTSNFSIKTMWRSFFCALVATVTLSAMNPYRSGKLVLFQVTYDRDWHFFEIIFFVILGIFGGLYGAIMVKFNMQWTAFRKKHLVNYPVVEAVALATLTAMIGYGNRFLRSDMTEMMSILFRECTGGGDYDNLCQSSVQWHMASALFIATVIRVGLVVISYGCKVPCGIFVPSMAVGATFGRMVGIAVKALEQAYPRTGIFAVCKPDVPCITPGTYAFLGAAAALSGVMRITVTVVVIMFELTGALTYILPTMIVLLVTKAVGDFLGTTGIADEAIRLNGYPFLDKDDHAYNIAVSKVMRTELHTLPARGLTVREIEEILDNTDVRGFPIVSNDGRRTMMGYIGRTELRYVLEKSRKIQGTTPATPCAFAPDTTDHDEAELSGLATTGPAVGIDDDEMSMELIENTTERDIVKLWPWVNQTPLTVSPQLPLEIVMQLFKRMGPRVILVEDHGVLCGLVTVKDVLKYTLTETGESRAVRWDDAQFLGFIEDAWTWVTSVAGAIGGQCRRLIRR
;
A
#
# COMPACT_ATOMS: atom_id res chain seq x y z
N MET A 1 8.84 38.31 5.69
CA MET A 1 7.85 37.23 5.71
C MET A 1 8.46 36.11 4.91
N HIS A 2 8.87 35.01 5.55
CA HIS A 2 9.48 33.86 4.89
C HIS A 2 8.38 33.11 4.13
N PRO A 3 8.61 32.69 2.87
CA PRO A 3 7.63 31.94 2.07
C PRO A 3 7.34 30.55 2.65
N ASP A 4 8.18 30.06 3.57
CA ASP A 4 8.04 28.72 4.16
C ASP A 4 6.91 28.63 5.20
N GLY A 5 6.53 29.73 5.84
CA GLY A 5 5.49 29.73 6.88
C GLY A 5 4.06 29.54 6.36
N ASP A 6 3.77 29.89 5.12
CA ASP A 6 2.43 29.71 4.54
C ASP A 6 2.21 28.26 4.09
N ASP A 7 3.24 27.58 3.61
CA ASP A 7 3.19 26.17 3.23
C ASP A 7 3.04 25.24 4.47
N GLU A 8 3.71 25.55 5.58
CA GLU A 8 3.53 24.82 6.84
C GLU A 8 2.11 24.99 7.40
N LEU A 9 1.57 26.20 7.35
CA LEU A 9 0.21 26.48 7.81
C LEU A 9 -0.85 25.76 6.98
N GLU A 10 -0.63 25.63 5.68
CA GLU A 10 -1.51 24.88 4.77
C GLU A 10 -1.43 23.39 4.98
N GLN A 11 -0.25 22.83 5.26
CA GLN A 11 -0.06 21.44 5.65
C GLN A 11 -0.73 21.12 6.99
N ILE A 12 -0.61 21.99 7.98
CA ILE A 12 -1.26 21.85 9.29
C ILE A 12 -2.80 21.88 9.16
N LYS A 13 -3.34 22.75 8.33
CA LYS A 13 -4.80 22.84 8.04
C LYS A 13 -5.34 21.56 7.39
N ARG A 14 -4.56 20.87 6.54
CA ARG A 14 -4.98 19.60 5.94
C ARG A 14 -5.34 18.52 6.96
N TYR A 15 -4.62 18.45 8.09
CA TYR A 15 -4.93 17.47 9.14
C TYR A 15 -6.27 17.73 9.84
N GLU A 16 -6.85 18.91 9.72
CA GLU A 16 -8.14 19.22 10.35
C GLU A 16 -9.32 18.51 9.69
N ASP A 17 -9.24 18.26 8.37
CA ASP A 17 -10.32 17.69 7.56
C ASP A 17 -10.38 16.15 7.57
N PHE A 18 -9.37 15.47 8.10
CA PHE A 18 -9.29 14.01 8.05
C PHE A 18 -10.14 13.29 9.10
N THR A 19 -10.79 12.21 8.68
CA THR A 19 -11.52 11.32 9.56
C THR A 19 -10.74 10.04 9.83
N THR A 20 -10.65 9.64 11.10
CA THR A 20 -10.02 8.39 11.54
C THR A 20 -11.04 7.47 12.20
N ILE A 21 -10.83 6.15 12.07
CA ILE A 21 -11.63 5.11 12.71
C ILE A 21 -11.15 4.95 14.15
N ASP A 22 -12.07 4.80 15.09
CA ASP A 22 -11.78 4.41 16.47
C ASP A 22 -11.86 2.88 16.60
N TRP A 23 -10.69 2.25 16.65
CA TRP A 23 -10.60 0.78 16.72
C TRP A 23 -11.07 0.20 18.05
N ILE A 24 -10.93 0.95 19.16
CA ILE A 24 -11.41 0.52 20.47
C ILE A 24 -12.93 0.47 20.47
N HIS A 25 -13.56 1.54 20.02
CA HIS A 25 -15.02 1.64 19.93
C HIS A 25 -15.62 0.53 19.03
N ASP A 26 -15.05 0.32 17.82
CA ASP A 26 -15.48 -0.74 16.90
C ASP A 26 -15.33 -2.14 17.54
N SER A 27 -14.25 -2.38 18.29
CA SER A 27 -14.02 -3.66 18.98
C SER A 27 -15.00 -3.92 20.13
N VAL A 28 -15.42 -2.87 20.85
CA VAL A 28 -16.44 -2.95 21.93
C VAL A 28 -17.81 -3.27 21.32
N ILE A 29 -18.20 -2.58 20.26
CA ILE A 29 -19.45 -2.86 19.54
C ILE A 29 -19.50 -4.32 19.06
N GLU A 30 -18.42 -4.78 18.43
CA GLU A 30 -18.34 -6.15 17.92
C GLU A 30 -18.42 -7.19 19.06
N ARG A 31 -17.75 -6.93 20.20
CA ARG A 31 -17.85 -7.79 21.40
C ARG A 31 -19.30 -7.88 21.90
N ASN A 32 -19.98 -6.75 21.99
CA ASN A 32 -21.36 -6.69 22.47
C ASN A 32 -22.31 -7.44 21.52
N LYS A 33 -22.18 -7.24 20.21
CA LYS A 33 -22.92 -8.02 19.20
C LYS A 33 -22.70 -9.54 19.37
N ARG A 34 -21.47 -9.98 19.65
CA ARG A 34 -21.17 -11.41 19.88
C ARG A 34 -21.83 -11.93 21.16
N LEU A 35 -21.78 -11.16 22.24
CA LEU A 35 -22.38 -11.55 23.53
C LEU A 35 -23.90 -11.68 23.41
N ARG A 36 -24.56 -10.75 22.70
CA ARG A 36 -26.01 -10.82 22.44
C ARG A 36 -26.38 -12.06 21.64
N LYS A 37 -25.69 -12.29 20.53
CA LYS A 37 -25.88 -13.48 19.70
C LYS A 37 -25.68 -14.78 20.48
N ALA A 38 -24.72 -14.82 21.42
CA ALA A 38 -24.49 -15.95 22.30
C ALA A 38 -25.65 -16.16 23.30
N ARG A 39 -26.22 -15.07 23.86
CA ARG A 39 -27.41 -15.15 24.74
C ARG A 39 -28.64 -15.63 24.01
N GLU A 40 -28.96 -15.08 22.85
CA GLU A 40 -30.09 -15.51 21.98
C GLU A 40 -30.01 -17.01 21.68
N LEU A 41 -28.81 -17.51 21.39
CA LEU A 41 -28.58 -18.93 21.13
C LEU A 41 -28.78 -19.80 22.39
N GLN A 42 -28.47 -19.30 23.60
CA GLN A 42 -28.70 -20.00 24.85
C GLN A 42 -30.20 -20.07 25.22
N THR A 43 -30.94 -18.99 24.99
CA THR A 43 -32.41 -18.96 25.23
C THR A 43 -33.15 -19.89 24.30
N THR A 44 -32.69 -20.06 23.07
CA THR A 44 -33.31 -20.98 22.08
C THR A 44 -33.06 -22.46 22.45
N HIS A 45 -32.04 -22.78 23.26
CA HIS A 45 -31.73 -24.12 23.73
C HIS A 45 -32.55 -24.61 24.94
N ARG A 46 -33.37 -23.76 25.56
CA ARG A 46 -34.20 -24.11 26.71
C ARG A 46 -35.56 -24.74 26.37
N GLY A 47 -35.76 -25.28 25.16
CA GLY A 47 -36.93 -26.11 24.82
C GLY A 47 -36.93 -27.47 25.53
N PRO A 48 -38.07 -28.16 25.63
CA PRO A 48 -38.19 -29.43 26.35
C PRO A 48 -37.21 -30.47 25.80
N ARG A 49 -36.57 -31.16 26.72
CA ARG A 49 -35.55 -32.16 26.47
C ARG A 49 -36.07 -33.32 25.59
N GLY A 50 -35.52 -33.48 24.41
CA GLY A 50 -35.59 -34.77 23.69
C GLY A 50 -35.97 -34.75 22.22
N GLU A 51 -36.54 -33.72 21.65
CA GLU A 51 -36.87 -33.69 20.20
C GLU A 51 -35.80 -32.93 19.39
N VAL A 52 -35.14 -33.65 18.48
CA VAL A 52 -34.32 -33.04 17.42
C VAL A 52 -35.24 -32.40 16.43
N THR A 53 -35.73 -31.18 16.77
CA THR A 53 -36.60 -30.42 15.89
C THR A 53 -35.81 -29.89 14.69
N LEU A 54 -36.45 -29.84 13.52
CA LEU A 54 -35.91 -29.22 12.29
C LEU A 54 -35.31 -27.84 12.56
N ARG A 55 -35.85 -27.12 13.53
CA ARG A 55 -35.39 -25.83 14.03
C ARG A 55 -33.99 -25.92 14.68
N TRP A 56 -33.70 -26.99 15.46
CA TRP A 56 -32.38 -27.21 16.05
C TRP A 56 -31.29 -27.44 14.96
N VAL A 57 -31.63 -28.28 13.95
CA VAL A 57 -30.69 -28.50 12.81
C VAL A 57 -30.45 -27.19 12.08
N TRP A 58 -31.47 -26.37 11.85
CA TRP A 58 -31.32 -25.07 11.19
C TRP A 58 -30.42 -24.09 12.00
N VAL A 59 -30.57 -24.05 13.31
CA VAL A 59 -29.71 -23.26 14.21
C VAL A 59 -28.26 -23.74 14.17
N GLN A 60 -28.02 -25.06 14.14
CA GLN A 60 -26.67 -25.59 14.02
C GLN A 60 -26.05 -25.30 12.64
N LEU A 61 -26.79 -25.45 11.56
CA LEU A 61 -26.36 -25.08 10.21
C LEU A 61 -26.01 -23.59 10.13
N ARG A 62 -26.83 -22.73 10.73
CA ARG A 62 -26.57 -21.29 10.79
C ARG A 62 -25.29 -20.97 11.57
N LYS A 63 -25.02 -21.67 12.70
CA LYS A 63 -23.76 -21.53 13.44
C LYS A 63 -22.54 -21.91 12.60
N VAL A 64 -22.63 -23.04 11.90
CA VAL A 64 -21.55 -23.52 11.01
C VAL A 64 -21.34 -22.52 9.87
N PHE A 65 -22.41 -22.04 9.24
CA PHE A 65 -22.35 -21.04 8.19
C PHE A 65 -21.73 -19.71 8.70
N ASP A 66 -22.14 -19.25 9.88
CA ASP A 66 -21.57 -18.04 10.50
C ASP A 66 -20.07 -18.21 10.81
N ALA A 67 -19.65 -19.39 11.23
CA ALA A 67 -18.23 -19.69 11.45
C ALA A 67 -17.44 -19.77 10.12
N ALA A 68 -18.02 -20.43 9.11
CA ALA A 68 -17.42 -20.61 7.79
C ALA A 68 -17.40 -19.32 6.95
N GLN A 69 -18.33 -18.38 7.19
CA GLN A 69 -18.48 -17.17 6.39
C GLN A 69 -17.19 -16.40 6.17
N SER A 70 -16.34 -16.29 7.20
CA SER A 70 -15.04 -15.61 7.08
C SER A 70 -14.10 -16.32 6.10
N TRP A 71 -14.09 -17.63 6.08
CA TRP A 71 -13.29 -18.43 5.17
C TRP A 71 -13.81 -18.39 3.74
N ILE A 72 -15.15 -18.43 3.59
CA ILE A 72 -15.80 -18.31 2.28
C ILE A 72 -15.47 -16.94 1.64
N VAL A 73 -15.60 -15.84 2.40
CA VAL A 73 -15.27 -14.49 1.90
C VAL A 73 -13.81 -14.40 1.50
N ILE A 74 -12.88 -14.91 2.32
CA ILE A 74 -11.44 -14.90 2.02
C ILE A 74 -11.13 -15.73 0.78
N SER A 75 -11.79 -16.90 0.61
CA SER A 75 -11.63 -17.72 -0.59
C SER A 75 -12.11 -17.01 -1.86
N LEU A 76 -13.27 -16.35 -1.80
CA LEU A 76 -13.81 -15.57 -2.92
C LEU A 76 -12.90 -14.38 -3.27
N VAL A 77 -12.39 -13.69 -2.25
CA VAL A 77 -11.42 -12.60 -2.44
C VAL A 77 -10.14 -13.13 -3.09
N GLY A 78 -9.56 -14.22 -2.56
CA GLY A 78 -8.36 -14.83 -3.11
C GLY A 78 -8.53 -15.28 -4.57
N ALA A 79 -9.62 -16.00 -4.87
CA ALA A 79 -9.94 -16.43 -6.23
C ALA A 79 -10.13 -15.24 -7.18
N GLY A 80 -10.87 -14.20 -6.75
CA GLY A 80 -11.06 -12.99 -7.54
C GLY A 80 -9.75 -12.26 -7.84
N ILE A 81 -8.83 -12.20 -6.87
CA ILE A 81 -7.49 -11.62 -7.04
C ILE A 81 -6.67 -12.44 -8.05
N GLY A 82 -6.68 -13.78 -7.92
CA GLY A 82 -5.96 -14.68 -8.82
C GLY A 82 -6.43 -14.56 -10.27
N VAL A 83 -7.75 -14.58 -10.51
CA VAL A 83 -8.34 -14.40 -11.84
C VAL A 83 -7.98 -13.03 -12.43
N ASN A 84 -8.13 -11.96 -11.66
CA ASN A 84 -7.81 -10.60 -12.15
C ASN A 84 -6.33 -10.46 -12.49
N ALA A 85 -5.42 -11.01 -11.67
CA ALA A 85 -3.98 -11.00 -11.94
C ALA A 85 -3.62 -11.78 -13.21
N ALA A 86 -4.23 -12.94 -13.44
CA ALA A 86 -4.04 -13.72 -14.65
C ALA A 86 -4.49 -12.95 -15.90
N LEU A 87 -5.67 -12.31 -15.85
CA LEU A 87 -6.18 -11.50 -16.95
C LEU A 87 -5.26 -10.31 -17.26
N ILE A 88 -4.80 -9.58 -16.23
CA ILE A 88 -3.84 -8.48 -16.40
C ILE A 88 -2.57 -8.96 -17.07
N SER A 89 -2.01 -10.11 -16.68
CA SER A 89 -0.78 -10.66 -17.26
C SER A 89 -0.97 -11.05 -18.73
N ILE A 90 -2.02 -11.79 -19.05
CA ILE A 90 -2.34 -12.23 -20.43
C ILE A 90 -2.52 -11.02 -21.34
N ILE A 91 -3.30 -10.03 -20.92
CA ILE A 91 -3.54 -8.83 -21.73
C ILE A 91 -2.26 -8.00 -21.90
N THR A 92 -1.42 -7.92 -20.85
CA THR A 92 -0.14 -7.19 -20.90
C THR A 92 0.82 -7.81 -21.91
N GLU A 93 0.99 -9.13 -21.91
CA GLU A 93 1.84 -9.84 -22.85
C GLU A 93 1.35 -9.64 -24.28
N TRP A 94 0.07 -9.85 -24.53
CA TRP A 94 -0.52 -9.64 -25.84
C TRP A 94 -0.34 -8.21 -26.37
N LEU A 95 -0.59 -7.18 -25.55
CA LEU A 95 -0.38 -5.78 -25.95
C LEU A 95 1.10 -5.44 -26.16
N SER A 96 2.00 -6.05 -25.39
CA SER A 96 3.44 -5.84 -25.56
C SER A 96 3.95 -6.44 -26.86
N ASP A 97 3.41 -7.59 -27.28
CA ASP A 97 3.78 -8.27 -28.51
C ASP A 97 3.18 -7.57 -29.74
N ILE A 98 1.92 -7.12 -29.68
CA ILE A 98 1.27 -6.42 -30.79
C ILE A 98 2.01 -5.14 -31.19
N LYS A 99 2.73 -4.53 -30.27
CA LYS A 99 3.59 -3.37 -30.53
C LYS A 99 4.79 -3.74 -31.43
N MET A 100 5.23 -5.00 -31.38
CA MET A 100 6.40 -5.50 -32.13
C MET A 100 6.00 -6.13 -33.50
N GLY A 101 4.85 -6.79 -33.56
CA GLY A 101 4.39 -7.49 -34.74
C GLY A 101 2.98 -8.07 -34.59
N TYR A 102 2.60 -8.95 -35.47
CA TYR A 102 1.32 -9.68 -35.43
C TYR A 102 1.47 -11.11 -35.93
N CYS A 103 0.59 -11.98 -35.44
CA CYS A 103 0.50 -13.36 -35.88
C CYS A 103 -0.41 -13.46 -37.12
N TYR A 104 0.03 -14.17 -38.19
CA TYR A 104 -0.76 -14.38 -39.38
C TYR A 104 -1.98 -15.28 -39.14
N ASP A 105 -1.83 -16.29 -38.26
CA ASP A 105 -2.88 -17.26 -37.95
C ASP A 105 -3.98 -16.69 -37.05
N GLY A 106 -3.71 -15.58 -36.33
CA GLY A 106 -4.72 -14.90 -35.51
C GLY A 106 -4.17 -13.69 -34.78
N TRP A 107 -4.75 -12.52 -35.00
CA TRP A 107 -4.32 -11.26 -34.39
C TRP A 107 -4.45 -11.21 -32.86
N TRP A 108 -5.21 -12.16 -32.26
CA TRP A 108 -5.38 -12.32 -30.79
C TRP A 108 -4.31 -13.20 -30.14
N LEU A 109 -3.41 -13.81 -30.93
CA LEU A 109 -2.32 -14.63 -30.42
C LEU A 109 -1.10 -13.75 -30.10
N ASN A 110 -0.47 -14.00 -28.96
CA ASN A 110 0.83 -13.40 -28.64
C ASN A 110 1.95 -14.16 -29.39
N GLN A 111 3.16 -13.61 -29.40
CA GLN A 111 4.30 -14.19 -30.13
C GLN A 111 4.59 -15.64 -29.70
N GLN A 112 4.55 -15.91 -28.41
CA GLN A 112 4.82 -17.24 -27.85
C GLN A 112 3.79 -18.30 -28.28
N PHE A 113 2.52 -17.91 -28.44
CA PHE A 113 1.46 -18.79 -28.91
C PHE A 113 1.48 -18.98 -30.43
N CYS A 114 1.87 -17.94 -31.14
CA CYS A 114 2.00 -17.98 -32.59
C CYS A 114 3.12 -18.93 -33.02
N CYS A 115 4.19 -19.00 -32.21
CA CYS A 115 5.38 -19.81 -32.52
C CYS A 115 5.46 -21.10 -31.66
N TRP A 116 4.32 -21.64 -31.22
CA TRP A 116 4.25 -22.76 -30.28
C TRP A 116 4.84 -24.09 -30.79
N GLU A 117 4.76 -24.35 -32.11
CA GLU A 117 5.15 -25.63 -32.69
C GLU A 117 6.64 -25.72 -33.05
N ILE A 118 7.40 -24.65 -32.90
CA ILE A 118 8.82 -24.62 -33.22
C ILE A 118 9.64 -25.01 -32.00
N GLU A 119 10.30 -26.16 -32.07
CA GLU A 119 11.31 -26.56 -31.10
C GLU A 119 12.49 -25.56 -31.14
N TYR A 120 13.00 -25.17 -29.98
CA TYR A 120 13.98 -24.10 -29.77
C TYR A 120 15.36 -24.30 -30.44
N ASP A 121 15.59 -25.42 -31.15
CA ASP A 121 16.89 -25.76 -31.72
C ASP A 121 17.05 -25.37 -33.20
N ASP A 122 16.00 -24.93 -33.85
CA ASP A 122 16.09 -24.44 -35.21
C ASP A 122 16.02 -22.91 -35.26
N GLU A 123 17.10 -22.28 -35.77
CA GLU A 123 17.14 -20.83 -36.09
C GLU A 123 16.14 -20.43 -37.21
N SER A 124 15.25 -21.30 -37.63
CA SER A 124 14.19 -20.98 -38.56
C SER A 124 13.21 -20.02 -37.88
N ALA A 125 13.24 -18.77 -38.36
CA ALA A 125 12.32 -17.73 -37.92
C ALA A 125 10.88 -18.24 -37.99
N CYS A 126 10.11 -18.04 -36.93
CA CYS A 126 8.69 -18.35 -36.89
C CYS A 126 7.98 -17.70 -38.07
N GLU A 127 7.64 -18.50 -39.09
CA GLU A 127 7.03 -17.99 -40.33
C GLU A 127 5.67 -17.34 -40.12
N SER A 128 4.96 -17.71 -39.08
CA SER A 128 3.65 -17.14 -38.74
C SER A 128 3.72 -15.77 -38.01
N TRP A 129 4.90 -15.36 -37.50
CA TRP A 129 5.06 -14.07 -36.83
C TRP A 129 5.66 -13.01 -37.75
N HIS A 130 4.89 -11.97 -38.08
CA HIS A 130 5.30 -10.92 -38.99
C HIS A 130 5.50 -9.56 -38.27
N PRO A 131 6.63 -8.89 -38.46
CA PRO A 131 6.80 -7.52 -38.03
C PRO A 131 5.91 -6.58 -38.88
N TRP A 132 5.48 -5.46 -38.29
CA TRP A 132 4.62 -4.47 -38.97
C TRP A 132 5.25 -3.85 -40.26
N SER A 133 6.57 -3.86 -40.36
CA SER A 133 7.29 -3.33 -41.51
C SER A 133 8.58 -4.11 -41.74
N THR A 134 9.02 -4.23 -42.95
CA THR A 134 10.32 -4.81 -43.32
C THR A 134 11.47 -3.83 -43.04
N ALA A 135 11.19 -2.51 -43.03
CA ALA A 135 12.19 -1.47 -42.79
C ALA A 135 12.26 -1.12 -41.32
N VAL A 136 13.47 -1.09 -40.73
CA VAL A 136 13.72 -0.76 -39.28
C VAL A 136 13.11 0.59 -38.87
N PRO A 137 13.18 1.69 -39.66
CA PRO A 137 12.51 2.95 -39.32
C PRO A 137 10.99 2.82 -39.24
N GLY A 138 10.38 1.96 -40.07
CA GLY A 138 8.94 1.69 -40.03
C GLY A 138 8.53 0.95 -38.77
N GLN A 139 9.29 -0.08 -38.37
CA GLN A 139 9.08 -0.79 -37.11
C GLN A 139 9.20 0.16 -35.91
N TRP A 140 10.21 1.01 -35.87
CA TRP A 140 10.39 2.02 -34.83
C TRP A 140 9.21 2.98 -34.75
N LEU A 141 8.71 3.47 -35.89
CA LEU A 141 7.58 4.39 -35.92
C LEU A 141 6.32 3.75 -35.35
N VAL A 142 6.00 2.52 -35.74
CA VAL A 142 4.83 1.79 -35.26
C VAL A 142 4.96 1.52 -33.77
N TYR A 143 6.16 1.12 -33.30
CA TYR A 143 6.43 0.91 -31.89
C TYR A 143 6.16 2.16 -31.04
N VAL A 144 6.66 3.33 -31.46
CA VAL A 144 6.45 4.61 -30.77
C VAL A 144 4.98 5.04 -30.82
N LEU A 145 4.30 4.86 -31.96
CA LEU A 145 2.88 5.21 -32.08
C LEU A 145 1.99 4.35 -31.18
N CYS A 146 2.20 3.04 -31.15
CA CYS A 146 1.47 2.13 -30.24
C CYS A 146 1.70 2.49 -28.77
N ALA A 147 2.95 2.72 -28.38
CA ALA A 147 3.30 3.13 -27.02
C ALA A 147 2.60 4.43 -26.59
N THR A 148 2.61 5.43 -27.49
CA THR A 148 1.96 6.73 -27.29
C THR A 148 0.44 6.58 -27.13
N MET A 149 -0.18 5.78 -27.99
CA MET A 149 -1.63 5.54 -27.99
C MET A 149 -2.07 4.81 -26.72
N PHE A 150 -1.34 3.77 -26.29
CA PHE A 150 -1.67 3.02 -25.07
C PHE A 150 -1.59 3.93 -23.82
N SER A 151 -0.54 4.74 -23.72
CA SER A 151 -0.40 5.72 -22.63
C SER A 151 -1.50 6.78 -22.64
N PHE A 152 -1.89 7.27 -23.85
CA PHE A 152 -2.96 8.27 -23.99
C PHE A 152 -4.30 7.72 -23.50
N VAL A 153 -4.69 6.52 -23.95
CA VAL A 153 -5.96 5.88 -23.54
C VAL A 153 -5.97 5.66 -22.04
N ALA A 154 -4.89 5.11 -21.48
CA ALA A 154 -4.78 4.85 -20.04
C ALA A 154 -4.89 6.15 -19.22
N ALA A 155 -4.13 7.17 -19.57
CA ALA A 155 -4.15 8.46 -18.83
C ALA A 155 -5.50 9.18 -18.93
N HIS A 156 -6.16 9.09 -20.09
CA HIS A 156 -7.48 9.69 -20.31
C HIS A 156 -8.55 9.00 -19.47
N LEU A 157 -8.58 7.66 -19.41
CA LEU A 157 -9.51 6.90 -18.58
C LEU A 157 -9.31 7.19 -17.09
N VAL A 158 -8.07 7.21 -16.62
CA VAL A 158 -7.76 7.52 -15.21
C VAL A 158 -8.19 8.93 -14.84
N LYS A 159 -7.93 9.93 -15.70
CA LYS A 159 -8.31 11.33 -15.43
C LYS A 159 -9.81 11.53 -15.32
N ASN A 160 -10.60 10.93 -16.23
CA ASN A 160 -12.01 11.24 -16.39
C ASN A 160 -12.93 10.36 -15.55
N VAL A 161 -12.58 9.07 -15.34
CA VAL A 161 -13.49 8.10 -14.69
C VAL A 161 -13.08 7.84 -13.23
N ALA A 162 -11.80 7.57 -12.96
CA ALA A 162 -11.35 7.17 -11.62
C ALA A 162 -9.98 7.76 -11.29
N LYS A 163 -9.96 8.94 -10.70
CA LYS A 163 -8.72 9.64 -10.31
C LYS A 163 -7.84 8.84 -9.32
N TYR A 164 -8.48 8.03 -8.47
CA TYR A 164 -7.79 7.16 -7.50
C TYR A 164 -7.14 5.92 -8.13
N ALA A 165 -7.39 5.62 -9.40
CA ALA A 165 -6.69 4.55 -10.11
C ALA A 165 -5.22 4.90 -10.39
N ALA A 166 -4.83 6.18 -10.35
CA ALA A 166 -3.44 6.63 -10.51
C ALA A 166 -2.53 6.12 -9.39
N GLY A 167 -1.23 6.02 -9.69
CA GLY A 167 -0.19 5.67 -8.74
C GLY A 167 -0.16 4.21 -8.31
N SER A 168 0.73 3.89 -7.37
CA SER A 168 0.88 2.55 -6.78
C SER A 168 -0.31 2.20 -5.88
N GLY A 169 -0.69 3.09 -4.96
CA GLY A 169 -1.73 2.88 -3.96
C GLY A 169 -1.23 2.25 -2.65
N ILE A 170 0.03 1.84 -2.56
CA ILE A 170 0.59 1.22 -1.34
C ILE A 170 0.58 2.20 -0.17
N SER A 171 1.02 3.44 -0.40
CA SER A 171 1.05 4.50 0.61
C SER A 171 -0.33 4.78 1.22
N GLU A 172 -1.33 4.88 0.36
CA GLU A 172 -2.71 5.13 0.76
C GLU A 172 -3.32 3.94 1.49
N ILE A 173 -3.04 2.70 1.04
CA ILE A 173 -3.52 1.49 1.74
C ILE A 173 -2.89 1.38 3.12
N LYS A 174 -1.61 1.70 3.28
CA LYS A 174 -0.92 1.76 4.57
C LYS A 174 -1.66 2.72 5.52
N CYS A 175 -2.06 3.89 5.05
CA CYS A 175 -2.86 4.86 5.82
C CYS A 175 -4.28 4.33 6.13
N ILE A 176 -4.95 3.67 5.18
CA ILE A 176 -6.29 3.10 5.39
C ILE A 176 -6.25 1.98 6.43
N LEU A 177 -5.25 1.10 6.39
CA LEU A 177 -5.06 0.05 7.39
C LEU A 177 -4.72 0.60 8.77
N ALA A 178 -4.11 1.79 8.85
CA ALA A 178 -3.90 2.52 10.10
C ALA A 178 -5.19 3.19 10.63
N GLY A 179 -6.25 3.28 9.83
CA GLY A 179 -7.54 3.81 10.24
C GLY A 179 -7.97 5.10 9.54
N PHE A 180 -7.23 5.58 8.56
CA PHE A 180 -7.60 6.76 7.80
C PHE A 180 -8.69 6.45 6.77
N VAL A 181 -9.74 7.26 6.70
CA VAL A 181 -10.89 7.03 5.80
C VAL A 181 -10.70 7.80 4.50
N MET A 182 -10.49 7.08 3.40
CA MET A 182 -10.47 7.62 2.03
C MET A 182 -11.69 7.15 1.24
N LYS A 183 -12.70 8.01 1.10
CA LYS A 183 -13.93 7.67 0.35
C LYS A 183 -13.62 7.51 -1.14
N GLY A 184 -14.06 6.38 -1.74
CA GLY A 184 -13.92 6.11 -3.17
C GLY A 184 -12.59 5.49 -3.60
N PHE A 185 -11.58 5.42 -2.71
CA PHE A 185 -10.27 4.85 -3.03
C PHE A 185 -10.34 3.33 -3.29
N LEU A 186 -11.07 2.59 -2.45
CA LEU A 186 -11.32 1.14 -2.58
C LEU A 186 -12.67 0.85 -3.27
N GLY A 187 -13.07 1.69 -4.22
CA GLY A 187 -14.37 1.59 -4.91
C GLY A 187 -14.34 0.65 -6.12
N PHE A 188 -15.53 0.23 -6.57
CA PHE A 188 -15.72 -0.61 -7.75
C PHE A 188 -15.17 0.03 -9.03
N TRP A 189 -15.44 1.32 -9.27
CA TRP A 189 -14.91 2.02 -10.45
C TRP A 189 -13.39 2.12 -10.47
N THR A 190 -12.78 2.30 -9.29
CA THR A 190 -11.31 2.29 -9.16
C THR A 190 -10.75 0.92 -9.52
N LEU A 191 -11.41 -0.17 -9.09
CA LEU A 191 -11.04 -1.54 -9.44
C LEU A 191 -11.05 -1.74 -10.97
N VAL A 192 -12.18 -1.44 -11.62
CA VAL A 192 -12.36 -1.68 -13.06
C VAL A 192 -11.35 -0.87 -13.88
N ILE A 193 -11.27 0.43 -13.63
CA ILE A 193 -10.38 1.32 -14.40
C ILE A 193 -8.91 0.94 -14.18
N LYS A 194 -8.50 0.65 -12.94
CA LYS A 194 -7.11 0.26 -12.65
C LYS A 194 -6.74 -1.07 -13.32
N SER A 195 -7.64 -2.06 -13.31
CA SER A 195 -7.43 -3.36 -13.98
C SER A 195 -7.34 -3.24 -15.51
N LEU A 196 -8.10 -2.32 -16.13
CA LEU A 196 -8.06 -2.09 -17.57
C LEU A 196 -6.85 -1.25 -18.02
N THR A 197 -6.48 -0.24 -17.24
CA THR A 197 -5.41 0.69 -17.62
C THR A 197 -4.02 0.16 -17.31
N LEU A 198 -3.88 -0.75 -16.35
CA LEU A 198 -2.59 -1.31 -15.95
C LEU A 198 -1.88 -2.06 -17.12
N PRO A 199 -2.53 -2.97 -17.88
CA PRO A 199 -1.93 -3.59 -19.05
C PRO A 199 -1.49 -2.57 -20.10
N LEU A 200 -2.32 -1.54 -20.37
CA LEU A 200 -2.01 -0.49 -21.35
C LEU A 200 -0.76 0.31 -20.95
N VAL A 201 -0.62 0.63 -19.66
CA VAL A 201 0.53 1.41 -19.16
C VAL A 201 1.82 0.61 -19.25
N ILE A 202 1.80 -0.69 -18.93
CA ILE A 202 2.99 -1.55 -19.04
C ILE A 202 3.37 -1.74 -20.50
N ALA A 203 2.39 -2.08 -21.35
CA ALA A 203 2.61 -2.24 -22.79
C ALA A 203 3.08 -0.95 -23.49
N SER A 204 2.79 0.24 -22.93
CA SER A 204 3.34 1.50 -23.46
C SER A 204 4.86 1.62 -23.29
N GLY A 205 5.51 0.74 -22.50
CA GLY A 205 6.94 0.76 -22.28
C GLY A 205 7.42 1.78 -21.24
N LEU A 206 6.51 2.46 -20.54
CA LEU A 206 6.87 3.29 -19.39
C LEU A 206 7.66 2.48 -18.36
N SER A 207 8.65 3.09 -17.74
CA SER A 207 9.47 2.44 -16.70
C SER A 207 8.71 2.31 -15.38
N VAL A 208 7.62 1.53 -15.39
CA VAL A 208 6.73 1.29 -14.25
C VAL A 208 6.32 -0.18 -14.20
N GLY A 209 6.03 -0.70 -13.01
CA GLY A 209 5.63 -2.09 -12.78
C GLY A 209 4.14 -2.24 -12.43
N LYS A 210 3.67 -3.48 -12.41
CA LYS A 210 2.30 -3.86 -12.07
C LYS A 210 2.12 -4.20 -10.58
N GLU A 211 3.17 -4.49 -9.84
CA GLU A 211 3.14 -5.15 -8.54
C GLU A 211 2.50 -4.26 -7.45
N GLY A 212 2.91 -2.99 -7.36
CA GLY A 212 2.28 -2.04 -6.45
C GLY A 212 0.78 -1.82 -6.74
N PRO A 213 0.42 -1.47 -7.99
CA PRO A 213 -0.97 -1.39 -8.40
C PRO A 213 -1.77 -2.67 -8.18
N SER A 214 -1.16 -3.87 -8.29
CA SER A 214 -1.83 -5.15 -8.00
C SER A 214 -2.27 -5.28 -6.55
N VAL A 215 -1.50 -4.76 -5.61
CA VAL A 215 -1.89 -4.68 -4.19
C VAL A 215 -3.14 -3.81 -4.02
N HIS A 216 -3.21 -2.68 -4.71
CA HIS A 216 -4.38 -1.80 -4.67
C HIS A 216 -5.62 -2.48 -5.28
N VAL A 217 -5.47 -3.11 -6.45
CA VAL A 217 -6.54 -3.89 -7.10
C VAL A 217 -7.03 -5.01 -6.18
N ALA A 218 -6.11 -5.74 -5.52
CA ALA A 218 -6.45 -6.79 -4.56
C ALA A 218 -7.26 -6.24 -3.36
N CYS A 219 -6.86 -5.09 -2.81
CA CYS A 219 -7.62 -4.43 -1.75
C CYS A 219 -8.99 -3.93 -2.23
N CYS A 220 -9.11 -3.46 -3.48
CA CYS A 220 -10.40 -3.11 -4.06
C CYS A 220 -11.31 -4.33 -4.19
N ILE A 221 -10.79 -5.48 -4.67
CA ILE A 221 -11.55 -6.74 -4.72
C ILE A 221 -11.98 -7.15 -3.30
N GLY A 222 -11.06 -7.08 -2.33
CA GLY A 222 -11.35 -7.37 -0.93
C GLY A 222 -12.47 -6.50 -0.37
N SER A 223 -12.44 -5.18 -0.63
CA SER A 223 -13.46 -4.22 -0.21
C SER A 223 -14.82 -4.49 -0.86
N VAL A 224 -14.85 -4.72 -2.19
CA VAL A 224 -16.09 -4.93 -2.95
C VAL A 224 -16.73 -6.25 -2.56
N VAL A 225 -15.98 -7.35 -2.52
CA VAL A 225 -16.51 -8.67 -2.15
C VAL A 225 -16.96 -8.71 -0.70
N ALA A 226 -16.15 -8.19 0.24
CA ALA A 226 -16.54 -8.16 1.65
C ALA A 226 -17.74 -7.23 1.90
N GLY A 227 -17.90 -6.16 1.11
CA GLY A 227 -19.04 -5.25 1.17
C GLY A 227 -20.39 -5.89 0.86
N LEU A 228 -20.41 -7.01 0.10
CA LEU A 228 -21.63 -7.79 -0.16
C LEU A 228 -22.15 -8.53 1.09
N PHE A 229 -21.34 -8.67 2.12
CA PHE A 229 -21.69 -9.39 3.34
C PHE A 229 -21.85 -8.39 4.50
N ALA A 230 -23.07 -8.24 5.02
CA ALA A 230 -23.40 -7.29 6.08
C ALA A 230 -22.48 -7.38 7.31
N ARG A 231 -22.01 -8.60 7.65
CA ARG A 231 -21.09 -8.83 8.76
C ARG A 231 -19.74 -8.10 8.63
N PHE A 232 -19.25 -7.91 7.41
CA PHE A 232 -17.97 -7.22 7.14
C PHE A 232 -18.19 -5.75 6.81
N SER A 233 -19.29 -5.42 6.15
CA SER A 233 -19.65 -4.04 5.83
C SER A 233 -19.93 -3.19 7.07
N GLN A 234 -20.48 -3.78 8.14
CA GLN A 234 -20.82 -3.10 9.39
C GLN A 234 -19.70 -3.05 10.44
N SER A 235 -18.55 -3.70 10.21
CA SER A 235 -17.45 -3.73 11.17
C SER A 235 -16.14 -3.35 10.49
N HIS A 236 -15.58 -2.21 10.90
CA HIS A 236 -14.32 -1.71 10.37
C HIS A 236 -13.14 -2.64 10.69
N GLY A 237 -13.12 -3.23 11.89
CA GLY A 237 -12.07 -4.18 12.29
C GLY A 237 -12.05 -5.45 11.44
N LYS A 238 -13.23 -5.99 11.08
CA LYS A 238 -13.30 -7.15 10.16
C LYS A 238 -12.95 -6.78 8.73
N MET A 239 -13.35 -5.61 8.26
CA MET A 239 -12.96 -5.10 6.95
C MET A 239 -11.43 -4.95 6.88
N ARG A 240 -10.79 -4.40 7.92
CA ARG A 240 -9.34 -4.30 8.03
C ARG A 240 -8.66 -5.68 7.92
N GLU A 241 -9.16 -6.72 8.60
CA GLU A 241 -8.62 -8.09 8.49
C GLU A 241 -8.68 -8.59 7.03
N ILE A 242 -9.77 -8.33 6.30
CA ILE A 242 -9.91 -8.73 4.88
C ILE A 242 -8.95 -7.91 3.99
N LEU A 243 -8.86 -6.60 4.19
CA LEU A 243 -7.95 -5.74 3.41
C LEU A 243 -6.48 -6.13 3.64
N THR A 244 -6.10 -6.48 4.87
CA THR A 244 -4.77 -7.00 5.18
C THR A 244 -4.50 -8.33 4.48
N ALA A 245 -5.46 -9.25 4.46
CA ALA A 245 -5.35 -10.50 3.72
C ALA A 245 -5.31 -10.29 2.21
N ALA A 246 -6.09 -9.35 1.69
CA ALA A 246 -6.09 -9.00 0.27
C ALA A 246 -4.77 -8.35 -0.17
N SER A 247 -4.16 -7.49 0.66
CA SER A 247 -2.84 -6.90 0.37
C SER A 247 -1.75 -7.97 0.28
N ALA A 248 -1.76 -8.95 1.19
CA ALA A 248 -0.86 -10.10 1.15
C ALA A 248 -1.05 -10.92 -0.14
N ALA A 249 -2.31 -11.21 -0.51
CA ALA A 249 -2.63 -11.94 -1.73
C ALA A 249 -2.23 -11.15 -3.00
N GLY A 250 -2.35 -9.81 -2.98
CA GLY A 250 -1.93 -8.95 -4.08
C GLY A 250 -0.44 -9.05 -4.40
N VAL A 251 0.42 -9.09 -3.38
CA VAL A 251 1.87 -9.34 -3.55
C VAL A 251 2.12 -10.79 -3.96
N ALA A 252 1.39 -11.75 -3.35
CA ALA A 252 1.54 -13.16 -3.66
C ALA A 252 1.31 -13.46 -5.16
N VAL A 253 0.26 -12.91 -5.77
CA VAL A 253 -0.01 -13.11 -7.21
C VAL A 253 0.93 -12.29 -8.10
N ALA A 254 1.45 -11.15 -7.61
CA ALA A 254 2.36 -10.32 -8.39
C ALA A 254 3.73 -10.98 -8.59
N PHE A 255 4.20 -11.75 -7.59
CA PHE A 255 5.51 -12.41 -7.61
C PHE A 255 5.45 -13.93 -7.62
N GLY A 256 4.26 -14.54 -7.57
CA GLY A 256 4.14 -15.99 -7.38
C GLY A 256 4.62 -16.46 -5.99
N SER A 257 4.63 -15.58 -5.00
CA SER A 257 5.27 -15.75 -3.68
C SER A 257 4.24 -15.63 -2.55
N PRO A 258 3.56 -16.70 -2.14
CA PRO A 258 2.54 -16.65 -1.09
C PRO A 258 3.12 -16.29 0.29
N ILE A 259 4.29 -16.82 0.68
CA ILE A 259 4.92 -16.53 1.97
C ILE A 259 5.46 -15.10 1.97
N GLY A 260 6.13 -14.68 0.89
CA GLY A 260 6.62 -13.32 0.71
C GLY A 260 5.49 -12.28 0.75
N GLY A 261 4.31 -12.59 0.19
CA GLY A 261 3.13 -11.73 0.27
C GLY A 261 2.63 -11.53 1.71
N VAL A 262 2.59 -12.59 2.52
CA VAL A 262 2.24 -12.48 3.94
C VAL A 262 3.27 -11.66 4.70
N LEU A 263 4.56 -11.91 4.48
CA LEU A 263 5.64 -11.16 5.14
C LEU A 263 5.61 -9.68 4.75
N PHE A 264 5.33 -9.34 3.50
CA PHE A 264 5.14 -7.96 3.06
C PHE A 264 4.01 -7.27 3.84
N SER A 265 2.90 -7.97 4.04
CA SER A 265 1.79 -7.42 4.82
C SER A 265 2.17 -7.17 6.29
N VAL A 266 3.06 -7.99 6.87
CA VAL A 266 3.57 -7.84 8.25
C VAL A 266 4.63 -6.73 8.34
N GLU A 267 5.61 -6.73 7.43
CA GLU A 267 6.78 -5.83 7.49
C GLU A 267 6.40 -4.40 7.08
N GLU A 268 5.63 -4.24 5.99
CA GLU A 268 5.35 -2.94 5.38
C GLU A 268 3.96 -2.39 5.71
N MET A 269 2.90 -3.22 5.62
CA MET A 269 1.54 -2.69 5.55
C MET A 269 0.87 -2.44 6.90
N THR A 270 1.20 -3.23 7.94
CA THR A 270 0.49 -3.16 9.22
C THR A 270 1.42 -2.92 10.40
N SER A 271 1.00 -2.04 11.30
CA SER A 271 1.68 -1.82 12.59
C SER A 271 1.27 -2.86 13.65
N ASN A 272 0.08 -3.46 13.52
CA ASN A 272 -0.46 -4.41 14.48
C ASN A 272 -1.02 -5.64 13.76
N PHE A 273 -0.35 -6.78 13.91
CA PHE A 273 -0.64 -8.02 13.20
C PHE A 273 -0.96 -9.16 14.17
N SER A 274 -2.20 -9.65 14.14
CA SER A 274 -2.61 -10.78 14.98
C SER A 274 -2.31 -12.13 14.30
N ILE A 275 -2.03 -13.18 15.11
CA ILE A 275 -1.84 -14.55 14.61
C ILE A 275 -3.02 -15.01 13.74
N LYS A 276 -4.23 -14.62 14.14
CA LYS A 276 -5.46 -14.95 13.40
C LYS A 276 -5.48 -14.29 12.02
N THR A 277 -5.04 -13.03 11.91
CA THR A 277 -4.93 -12.32 10.64
C THR A 277 -3.85 -12.96 9.76
N MET A 278 -2.75 -13.41 10.37
CA MET A 278 -1.67 -14.13 9.65
C MET A 278 -2.18 -15.38 8.92
N TRP A 279 -2.91 -16.26 9.63
CA TRP A 279 -3.49 -17.46 9.02
C TRP A 279 -4.48 -17.11 7.89
N ARG A 280 -5.28 -16.08 8.06
CA ARG A 280 -6.21 -15.63 7.01
C ARG A 280 -5.48 -15.05 5.81
N SER A 281 -4.44 -14.26 6.03
CA SER A 281 -3.60 -13.71 4.97
C SER A 281 -2.89 -14.82 4.19
N PHE A 282 -2.33 -15.80 4.89
CA PHE A 282 -1.70 -16.96 4.28
C PHE A 282 -2.69 -17.78 3.43
N PHE A 283 -3.88 -18.06 3.95
CA PHE A 283 -4.90 -18.76 3.21
C PHE A 283 -5.40 -18.01 1.99
N CYS A 284 -5.59 -16.68 2.11
CA CYS A 284 -5.97 -15.82 0.98
C CYS A 284 -4.90 -15.83 -0.11
N ALA A 285 -3.63 -15.69 0.29
CA ALA A 285 -2.49 -15.73 -0.62
C ALA A 285 -2.39 -17.08 -1.33
N LEU A 286 -2.56 -18.19 -0.58
CA LEU A 286 -2.57 -19.55 -1.15
C LEU A 286 -3.67 -19.71 -2.20
N VAL A 287 -4.92 -19.38 -1.86
CA VAL A 287 -6.05 -19.49 -2.81
C VAL A 287 -5.81 -18.63 -4.06
N ALA A 288 -5.32 -17.42 -3.88
CA ALA A 288 -5.03 -16.51 -5.00
C ALA A 288 -3.93 -17.08 -5.91
N THR A 289 -2.85 -17.62 -5.34
CA THR A 289 -1.74 -18.19 -6.09
C THR A 289 -2.14 -19.51 -6.79
N VAL A 290 -2.93 -20.36 -6.13
CA VAL A 290 -3.48 -21.58 -6.75
C VAL A 290 -4.39 -21.24 -7.93
N THR A 291 -5.25 -20.22 -7.77
CA THR A 291 -6.13 -19.75 -8.86
C THR A 291 -5.31 -19.20 -10.03
N LEU A 292 -4.28 -18.40 -9.75
CA LEU A 292 -3.35 -17.91 -10.75
C LEU A 292 -2.65 -19.06 -11.51
N SER A 293 -2.15 -20.04 -10.76
CA SER A 293 -1.52 -21.25 -11.34
C SER A 293 -2.48 -22.08 -12.19
N ALA A 294 -3.74 -22.22 -11.75
CA ALA A 294 -4.77 -22.94 -12.51
C ALA A 294 -5.11 -22.25 -13.85
N MET A 295 -5.05 -20.92 -13.89
CA MET A 295 -5.19 -20.14 -15.12
C MET A 295 -3.97 -20.24 -16.02
N ASN A 296 -2.82 -20.66 -15.46
CA ASN A 296 -1.53 -20.84 -16.15
C ASN A 296 -1.17 -19.74 -17.17
N PRO A 297 -1.14 -18.46 -16.76
CA PRO A 297 -0.93 -17.34 -17.70
C PRO A 297 0.44 -17.41 -18.39
N TYR A 298 1.44 -17.99 -17.74
CA TYR A 298 2.82 -18.10 -18.22
C TYR A 298 3.14 -19.43 -18.92
N ARG A 299 2.18 -20.35 -19.00
CA ARG A 299 2.33 -21.70 -19.59
C ARG A 299 3.56 -22.51 -19.15
N SER A 300 4.22 -22.07 -18.10
CA SER A 300 5.38 -22.80 -17.54
C SER A 300 4.97 -24.06 -16.75
N GLY A 301 3.69 -24.24 -16.46
CA GLY A 301 3.19 -25.28 -15.56
C GLY A 301 3.70 -25.17 -14.13
N LYS A 302 4.46 -24.13 -13.81
CA LYS A 302 5.09 -23.90 -12.50
C LYS A 302 4.63 -22.57 -11.91
N LEU A 303 4.58 -22.51 -10.59
CA LEU A 303 4.24 -21.33 -9.82
C LEU A 303 5.31 -20.22 -9.88
N VAL A 304 6.53 -20.61 -10.23
CA VAL A 304 7.72 -19.75 -10.23
C VAL A 304 7.70 -18.84 -11.46
N LEU A 305 7.74 -17.52 -11.24
CA LEU A 305 7.74 -16.53 -12.32
C LEU A 305 9.03 -16.59 -13.16
N PHE A 306 10.17 -16.79 -12.51
CA PHE A 306 11.47 -16.96 -13.15
C PHE A 306 12.04 -18.33 -12.78
N GLN A 307 11.99 -19.25 -13.72
CA GLN A 307 12.62 -20.56 -13.50
C GLN A 307 14.12 -20.42 -13.73
N VAL A 308 14.88 -20.45 -12.64
CA VAL A 308 16.34 -20.47 -12.68
C VAL A 308 16.81 -21.71 -11.94
N THR A 309 17.53 -22.58 -12.62
CA THR A 309 18.22 -23.69 -12.01
C THR A 309 19.65 -23.25 -11.76
N TYR A 310 19.96 -22.90 -10.53
CA TYR A 310 21.33 -22.65 -10.10
C TYR A 310 21.88 -23.95 -9.52
N ASP A 311 22.56 -24.73 -10.34
CA ASP A 311 23.12 -26.03 -9.95
C ASP A 311 24.46 -25.91 -9.22
N ARG A 312 24.93 -24.68 -8.94
CA ARG A 312 26.24 -24.40 -8.38
C ARG A 312 26.18 -23.68 -7.07
N ASP A 313 27.10 -24.03 -6.20
CA ASP A 313 27.29 -23.35 -4.93
C ASP A 313 28.14 -22.09 -5.13
N TRP A 314 27.86 -21.08 -4.32
CA TRP A 314 28.64 -19.84 -4.29
C TRP A 314 29.94 -20.05 -3.50
N HIS A 315 30.96 -19.22 -3.77
CA HIS A 315 32.28 -19.29 -3.14
C HIS A 315 32.52 -18.09 -2.21
N PHE A 316 33.25 -18.29 -1.13
CA PHE A 316 33.50 -17.24 -0.13
C PHE A 316 34.17 -16.00 -0.70
N PHE A 317 34.98 -16.08 -1.72
CA PHE A 317 35.61 -14.91 -2.35
C PHE A 317 34.58 -14.01 -3.06
N GLU A 318 33.44 -14.55 -3.47
CA GLU A 318 32.38 -13.79 -4.13
C GLU A 318 31.68 -12.80 -3.19
N ILE A 319 31.79 -12.98 -1.87
CA ILE A 319 31.19 -12.07 -0.87
C ILE A 319 31.67 -10.63 -1.08
N ILE A 320 32.92 -10.41 -1.49
CA ILE A 320 33.47 -9.08 -1.76
C ILE A 320 32.63 -8.38 -2.86
N PHE A 321 32.30 -9.11 -3.92
CA PHE A 321 31.52 -8.59 -5.03
C PHE A 321 30.03 -8.46 -4.64
N PHE A 322 29.51 -9.34 -3.77
CA PHE A 322 28.16 -9.21 -3.23
C PHE A 322 28.02 -7.95 -2.36
N VAL A 323 29.04 -7.58 -1.60
CA VAL A 323 29.08 -6.31 -0.86
C VAL A 323 28.99 -5.12 -1.81
N ILE A 324 29.68 -5.15 -2.97
CA ILE A 324 29.57 -4.09 -4.00
C ILE A 324 28.12 -3.96 -4.51
N LEU A 325 27.44 -5.08 -4.74
CA LEU A 325 26.01 -5.05 -5.14
C LEU A 325 25.13 -4.44 -4.04
N GLY A 326 25.40 -4.76 -2.77
CA GLY A 326 24.70 -4.19 -1.62
C GLY A 326 24.90 -2.67 -1.50
N ILE A 327 26.13 -2.19 -1.69
CA ILE A 327 26.46 -0.76 -1.70
C ILE A 327 25.70 -0.06 -2.84
N PHE A 328 25.74 -0.64 -4.04
CA PHE A 328 24.96 -0.10 -5.18
C PHE A 328 23.48 -0.01 -4.86
N GLY A 329 22.86 -1.06 -4.28
CA GLY A 329 21.45 -1.07 -3.91
C GLY A 329 21.07 0.06 -2.94
N GLY A 330 21.92 0.29 -1.91
CA GLY A 330 21.73 1.38 -0.95
C GLY A 330 21.85 2.77 -1.58
N LEU A 331 22.86 2.99 -2.41
CA LEU A 331 23.07 4.25 -3.15
C LEU A 331 21.93 4.49 -4.14
N TYR A 332 21.54 3.48 -4.90
CA TYR A 332 20.41 3.57 -5.84
C TYR A 332 19.11 3.94 -5.11
N GLY A 333 18.83 3.29 -3.97
CA GLY A 333 17.66 3.61 -3.16
C GLY A 333 17.64 5.08 -2.72
N ALA A 334 18.77 5.58 -2.21
CA ALA A 334 18.92 6.97 -1.81
C ALA A 334 18.68 7.97 -2.97
N ILE A 335 19.32 7.72 -4.11
CA ILE A 335 19.19 8.52 -5.32
C ILE A 335 17.74 8.52 -5.80
N MET A 336 17.13 7.32 -5.90
CA MET A 336 15.77 7.16 -6.39
C MET A 336 14.76 7.90 -5.53
N VAL A 337 14.79 7.71 -4.21
CA VAL A 337 13.85 8.35 -3.29
C VAL A 337 14.02 9.88 -3.35
N LYS A 338 15.25 10.37 -3.22
CA LYS A 338 15.53 11.80 -3.21
C LYS A 338 15.05 12.50 -4.49
N PHE A 339 15.54 12.05 -5.64
CA PHE A 339 15.23 12.72 -6.91
C PHE A 339 13.78 12.54 -7.35
N ASN A 340 13.17 11.39 -7.07
CA ASN A 340 11.75 11.20 -7.36
C ASN A 340 10.85 12.10 -6.51
N MET A 341 11.17 12.33 -5.22
CA MET A 341 10.41 13.27 -4.39
C MET A 341 10.52 14.70 -4.90
N GLN A 342 11.70 15.14 -5.30
CA GLN A 342 11.91 16.46 -5.91
C GLN A 342 11.14 16.58 -7.23
N TRP A 343 11.21 15.54 -8.10
CA TRP A 343 10.43 15.52 -9.34
C TRP A 343 8.92 15.54 -9.09
N THR A 344 8.46 14.85 -8.05
CA THR A 344 7.03 14.85 -7.66
C THR A 344 6.60 16.21 -7.11
N ALA A 345 7.46 16.92 -6.38
CA ALA A 345 7.21 18.29 -5.93
C ALA A 345 7.12 19.25 -7.14
N PHE A 346 8.05 19.15 -8.09
CA PHE A 346 8.02 19.90 -9.36
C PHE A 346 6.73 19.62 -10.14
N ARG A 347 6.33 18.34 -10.26
CA ARG A 347 5.09 17.92 -10.90
C ARG A 347 3.86 18.54 -10.26
N LYS A 348 3.80 18.58 -8.92
CA LYS A 348 2.71 19.26 -8.19
C LYS A 348 2.66 20.75 -8.45
N LYS A 349 3.79 21.42 -8.64
CA LYS A 349 3.87 22.85 -8.88
C LYS A 349 3.52 23.22 -10.33
N HIS A 350 4.02 22.49 -11.33
CA HIS A 350 3.96 22.89 -12.74
C HIS A 350 3.05 22.04 -13.64
N LEU A 351 2.87 20.74 -13.34
CA LEU A 351 2.20 19.79 -14.24
C LEU A 351 0.81 19.34 -13.78
N VAL A 352 0.26 19.93 -12.72
CA VAL A 352 -1.07 19.58 -12.17
C VAL A 352 -2.17 19.61 -13.23
N ASN A 353 -2.13 20.61 -14.12
CA ASN A 353 -3.17 20.82 -15.14
C ASN A 353 -3.01 19.92 -16.38
N TYR A 354 -1.84 19.29 -16.58
CA TYR A 354 -1.48 18.55 -17.79
C TYR A 354 -1.13 17.07 -17.55
N PRO A 355 -1.89 16.31 -16.74
CA PRO A 355 -1.50 14.96 -16.34
C PRO A 355 -1.46 13.96 -17.51
N VAL A 356 -2.34 14.14 -18.51
CA VAL A 356 -2.37 13.27 -19.72
C VAL A 356 -1.17 13.56 -20.60
N VAL A 357 -0.85 14.84 -20.82
CA VAL A 357 0.28 15.26 -21.66
C VAL A 357 1.60 14.76 -21.06
N GLU A 358 1.76 14.84 -19.73
CA GLU A 358 2.93 14.29 -19.04
C GLU A 358 3.11 12.79 -19.30
N ALA A 359 2.08 11.98 -19.06
CA ALA A 359 2.14 10.54 -19.23
C ALA A 359 2.44 10.15 -20.69
N VAL A 360 1.82 10.82 -21.64
CA VAL A 360 2.03 10.60 -23.08
C VAL A 360 3.44 11.00 -23.50
N ALA A 361 3.92 12.15 -23.08
CA ALA A 361 5.27 12.62 -23.40
C ALA A 361 6.35 11.69 -22.83
N LEU A 362 6.17 11.22 -21.59
CA LEU A 362 7.08 10.26 -20.96
C LEU A 362 7.08 8.91 -21.69
N ALA A 363 5.91 8.39 -22.09
CA ALA A 363 5.82 7.14 -22.84
C ALA A 363 6.48 7.25 -24.20
N THR A 364 6.24 8.36 -24.93
CA THR A 364 6.87 8.63 -26.21
C THR A 364 8.39 8.71 -26.07
N LEU A 365 8.88 9.47 -25.09
CA LEU A 365 10.32 9.62 -24.83
C LEU A 365 10.96 8.26 -24.49
N THR A 366 10.32 7.47 -23.61
CA THR A 366 10.81 6.14 -23.22
C THR A 366 10.84 5.20 -24.41
N ALA A 367 9.81 5.20 -25.25
CA ALA A 367 9.76 4.37 -26.45
C ALA A 367 10.83 4.76 -27.49
N MET A 368 11.06 6.05 -27.68
CA MET A 368 12.10 6.57 -28.60
C MET A 368 13.50 6.15 -28.17
N ILE A 369 13.82 6.32 -26.88
CA ILE A 369 15.15 5.99 -26.33
C ILE A 369 15.31 4.46 -26.21
N GLY A 370 14.26 3.77 -25.75
CA GLY A 370 14.29 2.34 -25.45
C GLY A 370 14.48 1.47 -26.69
N TYR A 371 13.99 1.87 -27.85
CA TYR A 371 14.09 1.07 -29.09
C TYR A 371 15.53 0.79 -29.51
N GLY A 372 16.46 1.72 -29.24
CA GLY A 372 17.88 1.59 -29.62
C GLY A 372 18.68 0.58 -28.79
N ASN A 373 18.20 0.20 -27.60
CA ASN A 373 18.87 -0.77 -26.75
C ASN A 373 17.95 -1.96 -26.48
N ARG A 374 18.41 -3.16 -26.77
CA ARG A 374 17.64 -4.40 -26.63
C ARG A 374 17.12 -4.63 -25.21
N PHE A 375 17.93 -4.35 -24.18
CA PHE A 375 17.54 -4.47 -22.78
C PHE A 375 16.54 -3.41 -22.31
N LEU A 376 16.32 -2.32 -23.06
CA LEU A 376 15.30 -1.32 -22.81
C LEU A 376 14.02 -1.55 -23.61
N ARG A 377 14.12 -2.25 -24.76
CA ARG A 377 13.01 -2.51 -25.67
C ARG A 377 12.10 -3.64 -25.20
N SER A 378 12.68 -4.73 -24.65
CA SER A 378 11.94 -5.87 -24.11
C SER A 378 11.15 -5.47 -22.86
N ASP A 379 10.07 -6.21 -22.56
CA ASP A 379 9.36 -6.08 -21.28
C ASP A 379 10.32 -6.33 -20.11
N MET A 380 10.13 -5.61 -19.01
CA MET A 380 11.05 -5.69 -17.87
C MET A 380 11.08 -7.05 -17.21
N THR A 381 9.94 -7.76 -17.18
CA THR A 381 9.85 -9.11 -16.63
C THR A 381 10.55 -10.11 -17.53
N GLU A 382 10.37 -10.03 -18.82
CA GLU A 382 11.06 -10.86 -19.81
C GLU A 382 12.58 -10.61 -19.76
N MET A 383 13.01 -9.35 -19.79
CA MET A 383 14.42 -8.98 -19.67
C MET A 383 15.07 -9.55 -18.39
N MET A 384 14.39 -9.47 -17.25
CA MET A 384 14.91 -10.06 -16.00
C MET A 384 15.01 -11.57 -16.09
N SER A 385 14.05 -12.26 -16.74
CA SER A 385 14.13 -13.71 -16.93
C SER A 385 15.36 -14.13 -17.74
N ILE A 386 15.71 -13.34 -18.76
CA ILE A 386 16.92 -13.55 -19.57
C ILE A 386 18.19 -13.29 -18.74
N LEU A 387 18.23 -12.20 -17.96
CA LEU A 387 19.40 -11.83 -17.15
C LEU A 387 19.66 -12.79 -16.00
N PHE A 388 18.65 -13.46 -15.46
CA PHE A 388 18.82 -14.43 -14.37
C PHE A 388 19.28 -15.81 -14.86
N ARG A 389 19.11 -16.15 -16.14
CA ARG A 389 19.49 -17.47 -16.67
C ARG A 389 20.99 -17.73 -16.60
N GLU A 390 21.33 -19.00 -16.38
CA GLU A 390 22.70 -19.51 -16.52
C GLU A 390 23.05 -19.74 -17.98
N CYS A 391 24.34 -19.64 -18.30
CA CYS A 391 24.87 -19.89 -19.63
C CYS A 391 25.18 -21.37 -19.92
N THR A 392 24.82 -22.29 -19.03
CA THR A 392 25.05 -23.72 -19.17
C THR A 392 23.74 -24.42 -19.57
N GLY A 393 23.70 -25.02 -20.74
CA GLY A 393 22.52 -25.78 -21.20
C GLY A 393 21.98 -25.44 -22.57
N GLY A 394 22.79 -24.87 -23.48
CA GLY A 394 22.55 -24.92 -24.91
C GLY A 394 21.66 -23.84 -25.52
N GLY A 395 21.23 -22.84 -24.79
CA GLY A 395 20.49 -21.71 -25.37
C GLY A 395 21.28 -20.43 -25.29
N ASP A 396 21.99 -20.03 -26.33
CA ASP A 396 22.67 -18.72 -26.40
C ASP A 396 21.68 -17.62 -26.75
N TYR A 397 20.90 -17.19 -25.72
CA TYR A 397 20.00 -16.07 -25.90
C TYR A 397 20.81 -14.80 -26.15
N ASP A 398 20.81 -14.35 -27.38
CA ASP A 398 21.29 -13.03 -27.76
C ASP A 398 22.79 -12.79 -27.57
N ASN A 399 23.63 -13.82 -27.66
CA ASN A 399 25.06 -13.75 -27.47
C ASN A 399 25.48 -13.28 -26.05
N LEU A 400 24.57 -13.35 -25.06
CA LEU A 400 24.81 -12.93 -23.68
C LEU A 400 25.86 -13.79 -22.99
N CYS A 401 26.04 -15.04 -23.47
CA CYS A 401 26.93 -16.05 -22.92
C CYS A 401 28.26 -16.17 -23.66
N GLN A 402 28.43 -15.53 -24.81
CA GLN A 402 29.62 -15.62 -25.63
C GLN A 402 30.77 -14.75 -25.07
N SER A 403 31.92 -15.38 -24.83
CA SER A 403 33.12 -14.68 -24.30
C SER A 403 33.68 -13.64 -25.28
N SER A 404 33.45 -13.81 -26.60
CA SER A 404 33.92 -12.87 -27.63
C SER A 404 33.21 -11.51 -27.59
N VAL A 405 31.96 -11.46 -27.11
CA VAL A 405 31.11 -10.26 -27.12
C VAL A 405 30.89 -9.67 -25.70
N GLN A 406 31.50 -10.27 -24.68
CA GLN A 406 31.22 -9.95 -23.25
C GLN A 406 31.39 -8.46 -22.91
N TRP A 407 32.37 -7.76 -23.45
CA TRP A 407 32.57 -6.32 -23.21
C TRP A 407 31.54 -5.44 -23.89
N HIS A 408 31.09 -5.83 -25.09
CA HIS A 408 29.99 -5.15 -25.75
C HIS A 408 28.69 -5.29 -24.96
N MET A 409 28.41 -6.50 -24.44
CA MET A 409 27.25 -6.73 -23.58
C MET A 409 27.35 -5.99 -22.26
N ALA A 410 28.51 -5.95 -21.62
CA ALA A 410 28.72 -5.19 -20.39
C ALA A 410 28.49 -3.69 -20.60
N SER A 411 28.97 -3.12 -21.72
CA SER A 411 28.72 -1.71 -22.06
C SER A 411 27.24 -1.43 -22.36
N ALA A 412 26.55 -2.32 -23.07
CA ALA A 412 25.12 -2.19 -23.35
C ALA A 412 24.28 -2.25 -22.07
N LEU A 413 24.63 -3.15 -21.12
CA LEU A 413 24.01 -3.24 -19.82
C LEU A 413 24.25 -2.01 -18.95
N PHE A 414 25.48 -1.44 -18.99
CA PHE A 414 25.81 -0.21 -18.29
C PHE A 414 24.97 0.96 -18.77
N ILE A 415 24.90 1.17 -20.09
CA ILE A 415 24.07 2.21 -20.71
C ILE A 415 22.60 2.01 -20.36
N ALA A 416 22.10 0.76 -20.44
CA ALA A 416 20.74 0.43 -20.05
C ALA A 416 20.45 0.77 -18.59
N THR A 417 21.39 0.47 -17.66
CA THR A 417 21.26 0.78 -16.25
C THR A 417 21.14 2.29 -16.02
N VAL A 418 22.04 3.10 -16.59
CA VAL A 418 22.04 4.56 -16.42
C VAL A 418 20.76 5.20 -16.97
N ILE A 419 20.37 4.82 -18.18
CA ILE A 419 19.13 5.34 -18.79
C ILE A 419 17.91 4.93 -17.96
N ARG A 420 17.85 3.67 -17.52
CA ARG A 420 16.71 3.16 -16.75
C ARG A 420 16.58 3.84 -15.39
N VAL A 421 17.68 4.12 -14.68
CA VAL A 421 17.65 4.91 -13.43
C VAL A 421 16.96 6.25 -13.66
N GLY A 422 17.36 6.99 -14.71
CA GLY A 422 16.74 8.27 -15.04
C GLY A 422 15.25 8.15 -15.38
N LEU A 423 14.89 7.16 -16.23
CA LEU A 423 13.50 6.94 -16.62
C LEU A 423 12.61 6.53 -15.45
N VAL A 424 13.09 5.70 -14.52
CA VAL A 424 12.34 5.28 -13.33
C VAL A 424 12.08 6.47 -12.41
N VAL A 425 13.08 7.32 -12.18
CA VAL A 425 12.94 8.54 -11.35
C VAL A 425 11.83 9.45 -11.88
N ILE A 426 11.79 9.66 -13.20
CA ILE A 426 10.82 10.58 -13.83
C ILE A 426 9.44 9.92 -13.98
N SER A 427 9.37 8.62 -14.32
CA SER A 427 8.10 7.94 -14.62
C SER A 427 7.30 7.60 -13.37
N TYR A 428 7.95 7.30 -12.23
CA TYR A 428 7.24 6.95 -11.01
C TYR A 428 6.46 8.14 -10.45
N GLY A 429 5.19 7.89 -10.11
CA GLY A 429 4.28 8.92 -9.59
C GLY A 429 3.54 9.73 -10.66
N CYS A 430 3.68 9.44 -11.97
CA CYS A 430 2.82 10.02 -13.01
C CYS A 430 1.35 9.61 -12.81
N LYS A 431 0.41 10.34 -13.43
CA LYS A 431 -1.05 10.17 -13.21
C LYS A 431 -1.64 8.97 -13.98
N VAL A 432 -0.89 7.86 -14.02
CA VAL A 432 -1.33 6.54 -14.47
C VAL A 432 -1.00 5.50 -13.38
N PRO A 433 -1.55 4.27 -13.42
CA PRO A 433 -1.13 3.22 -12.51
C PRO A 433 0.37 2.94 -12.67
N CYS A 434 1.14 3.05 -11.59
CA CYS A 434 2.59 2.89 -11.63
C CYS A 434 3.12 2.21 -10.36
N GLY A 435 3.87 1.12 -10.52
CA GLY A 435 4.59 0.42 -9.46
C GLY A 435 6.10 0.63 -9.58
N ILE A 436 6.82 0.55 -8.45
CA ILE A 436 8.28 0.77 -8.39
C ILE A 436 9.09 -0.52 -8.29
N PHE A 437 8.46 -1.65 -7.94
CA PHE A 437 9.15 -2.91 -7.62
C PHE A 437 9.96 -3.44 -8.80
N VAL A 438 9.29 -3.83 -9.88
CA VAL A 438 9.94 -4.40 -11.08
C VAL A 438 10.92 -3.44 -11.74
N PRO A 439 10.62 -2.14 -11.91
CA PRO A 439 11.60 -1.21 -12.47
C PRO A 439 12.89 -1.13 -11.63
N SER A 440 12.79 -1.14 -10.31
CA SER A 440 13.97 -1.15 -9.42
C SER A 440 14.74 -2.47 -9.52
N MET A 441 14.03 -3.61 -9.52
CA MET A 441 14.66 -4.91 -9.75
C MET A 441 15.38 -4.96 -11.10
N ALA A 442 14.79 -4.41 -12.15
CA ALA A 442 15.39 -4.35 -13.49
C ALA A 442 16.68 -3.53 -13.53
N VAL A 443 16.74 -2.40 -12.81
CA VAL A 443 17.98 -1.61 -12.64
C VAL A 443 19.05 -2.44 -11.92
N GLY A 444 18.67 -3.11 -10.84
CA GLY A 444 19.60 -3.96 -10.08
C GLY A 444 20.06 -5.18 -10.87
N ALA A 445 19.18 -5.80 -11.67
CA ALA A 445 19.52 -6.94 -12.52
C ALA A 445 20.53 -6.59 -13.61
N THR A 446 20.34 -5.46 -14.30
CA THR A 446 21.27 -5.00 -15.35
C THR A 446 22.65 -4.67 -14.78
N PHE A 447 22.70 -4.00 -13.62
CA PHE A 447 23.95 -3.72 -12.93
C PHE A 447 24.62 -5.00 -12.42
N GLY A 448 23.85 -5.88 -11.77
CA GLY A 448 24.36 -7.14 -11.23
C GLY A 448 24.93 -8.05 -12.34
N ARG A 449 24.21 -8.19 -13.47
CA ARG A 449 24.72 -8.97 -14.61
C ARG A 449 26.02 -8.40 -15.17
N MET A 450 26.11 -7.08 -15.27
CA MET A 450 27.34 -6.40 -15.70
C MET A 450 28.52 -6.73 -14.76
N VAL A 451 28.31 -6.63 -13.44
CA VAL A 451 29.33 -6.99 -12.44
C VAL A 451 29.70 -8.47 -12.56
N GLY A 452 28.71 -9.37 -12.72
CA GLY A 452 28.96 -10.80 -12.89
C GLY A 452 29.79 -11.13 -14.14
N ILE A 453 29.54 -10.44 -15.27
CA ILE A 453 30.36 -10.55 -16.49
C ILE A 453 31.79 -10.06 -16.24
N ALA A 454 31.95 -8.94 -15.53
CA ALA A 454 33.25 -8.40 -15.18
C ALA A 454 34.06 -9.33 -14.27
N VAL A 455 33.42 -9.93 -13.27
CA VAL A 455 34.05 -10.90 -12.35
C VAL A 455 34.44 -12.18 -13.10
N LYS A 456 33.60 -12.68 -14.00
CA LYS A 456 33.92 -13.82 -14.88
C LYS A 456 35.09 -13.51 -15.80
N ALA A 457 35.15 -12.31 -16.38
CA ALA A 457 36.27 -11.88 -17.20
C ALA A 457 37.58 -11.77 -16.37
N LEU A 458 37.47 -11.32 -15.11
CA LEU A 458 38.63 -11.24 -14.19
C LEU A 458 39.16 -12.65 -13.85
N GLU A 459 38.28 -13.63 -13.60
CA GLU A 459 38.65 -15.03 -13.38
C GLU A 459 39.37 -15.60 -14.60
N GLN A 460 38.85 -15.38 -15.79
CA GLN A 460 39.44 -15.85 -17.05
C GLN A 460 40.80 -15.22 -17.33
N ALA A 461 41.00 -13.94 -16.98
CA ALA A 461 42.27 -13.23 -17.16
C ALA A 461 43.35 -13.66 -16.15
N TYR A 462 42.95 -13.98 -14.91
CA TYR A 462 43.88 -14.27 -13.82
C TYR A 462 43.54 -15.58 -13.06
N PRO A 463 43.46 -16.75 -13.73
CA PRO A 463 43.02 -17.98 -13.10
C PRO A 463 43.95 -18.53 -12.00
N ARG A 464 45.23 -18.09 -11.98
CA ARG A 464 46.25 -18.55 -11.02
C ARG A 464 46.37 -17.68 -9.77
N THR A 465 45.56 -16.65 -9.61
CA THR A 465 45.59 -15.82 -8.39
C THR A 465 45.00 -16.61 -7.21
N GLY A 466 45.54 -16.40 -6.00
CA GLY A 466 45.09 -17.08 -4.80
C GLY A 466 43.56 -16.91 -4.50
N ILE A 467 42.95 -15.85 -5.00
CA ILE A 467 41.50 -15.58 -4.87
C ILE A 467 40.70 -16.63 -5.63
N PHE A 468 41.10 -17.01 -6.83
CA PHE A 468 40.43 -17.98 -7.71
C PHE A 468 40.96 -19.42 -7.58
N ALA A 469 41.84 -19.69 -6.61
CA ALA A 469 42.43 -21.02 -6.41
C ALA A 469 41.43 -22.13 -6.10
N VAL A 470 40.20 -21.78 -5.66
CA VAL A 470 39.11 -22.71 -5.37
C VAL A 470 38.38 -23.14 -6.66
N CYS A 471 38.51 -22.37 -7.75
CA CYS A 471 37.87 -22.66 -9.03
C CYS A 471 38.58 -23.79 -9.76
N LYS A 472 37.81 -24.80 -10.20
CA LYS A 472 38.36 -25.92 -11.01
C LYS A 472 38.45 -25.47 -12.47
N PRO A 473 39.52 -25.84 -13.20
CA PRO A 473 39.71 -25.35 -14.57
C PRO A 473 38.68 -25.87 -15.57
N ASP A 474 38.05 -27.01 -15.29
CA ASP A 474 37.12 -27.67 -16.22
C ASP A 474 35.64 -27.31 -16.00
N VAL A 475 35.32 -26.48 -14.99
CA VAL A 475 33.94 -26.12 -14.66
C VAL A 475 33.85 -24.60 -14.50
N PRO A 476 32.94 -23.92 -15.19
CA PRO A 476 32.75 -22.48 -14.97
C PRO A 476 32.45 -22.20 -13.50
N CYS A 477 33.28 -21.39 -12.84
CA CYS A 477 33.21 -21.15 -11.40
C CYS A 477 32.18 -20.03 -11.08
N ILE A 478 32.08 -19.02 -11.92
CA ILE A 478 31.27 -17.84 -11.68
C ILE A 478 30.02 -17.86 -12.58
N THR A 479 28.87 -17.62 -11.99
CA THR A 479 27.57 -17.59 -12.67
C THR A 479 27.07 -16.14 -12.72
N PRO A 480 27.17 -15.41 -13.85
CA PRO A 480 26.71 -14.01 -13.92
C PRO A 480 25.23 -13.82 -13.63
N GLY A 481 24.37 -14.86 -13.81
CA GLY A 481 22.95 -14.82 -13.50
C GLY A 481 22.67 -14.60 -12.02
N THR A 482 23.48 -15.19 -11.14
CA THR A 482 23.33 -15.01 -9.68
C THR A 482 23.63 -13.58 -9.24
N TYR A 483 24.59 -12.90 -9.87
CA TYR A 483 24.89 -11.49 -9.63
C TYR A 483 23.73 -10.59 -10.08
N ALA A 484 23.06 -10.90 -11.21
CA ALA A 484 21.87 -10.19 -11.65
C ALA A 484 20.72 -10.34 -10.63
N PHE A 485 20.50 -11.53 -10.13
CA PHE A 485 19.52 -11.86 -9.11
C PHE A 485 19.79 -11.12 -7.79
N LEU A 486 21.01 -11.15 -7.28
CA LEU A 486 21.40 -10.43 -6.06
C LEU A 486 21.32 -8.91 -6.22
N GLY A 487 21.71 -8.39 -7.40
CA GLY A 487 21.57 -6.98 -7.73
C GLY A 487 20.10 -6.52 -7.75
N ALA A 488 19.21 -7.32 -8.33
CA ALA A 488 17.76 -7.05 -8.32
C ALA A 488 17.21 -6.96 -6.88
N ALA A 489 17.59 -7.91 -6.01
CA ALA A 489 17.23 -7.89 -4.60
C ALA A 489 17.72 -6.63 -3.89
N ALA A 490 19.01 -6.27 -4.11
CA ALA A 490 19.62 -5.09 -3.53
C ALA A 490 18.89 -3.79 -3.91
N ALA A 491 18.60 -3.60 -5.19
CA ALA A 491 17.93 -2.39 -5.67
C ALA A 491 16.49 -2.27 -5.16
N LEU A 492 15.75 -3.38 -5.10
CA LEU A 492 14.40 -3.41 -4.55
C LEU A 492 14.39 -3.04 -3.06
N SER A 493 15.25 -3.70 -2.27
CA SER A 493 15.36 -3.43 -0.83
C SER A 493 15.84 -2.00 -0.55
N GLY A 494 16.74 -1.46 -1.37
CA GLY A 494 17.23 -0.09 -1.22
C GLY A 494 16.12 0.97 -1.37
N VAL A 495 15.19 0.78 -2.28
CA VAL A 495 14.06 1.72 -2.53
C VAL A 495 12.94 1.54 -1.52
N MET A 496 12.57 0.30 -1.22
CA MET A 496 11.41 -0.01 -0.35
C MET A 496 11.77 -0.08 1.13
N ARG A 497 13.03 -0.26 1.47
CA ARG A 497 13.55 -0.43 2.84
C ARG A 497 13.05 -1.69 3.56
N ILE A 498 12.50 -2.64 2.83
CA ILE A 498 12.12 -3.97 3.32
C ILE A 498 13.27 -4.96 3.11
N THR A 499 13.48 -5.84 4.07
CA THR A 499 14.63 -6.76 4.08
C THR A 499 14.21 -8.23 4.04
N VAL A 500 13.55 -8.71 5.09
CA VAL A 500 13.17 -10.13 5.22
C VAL A 500 12.19 -10.53 4.12
N THR A 501 11.23 -9.69 3.84
CA THR A 501 10.27 -9.91 2.76
C THR A 501 10.95 -10.09 1.40
N VAL A 502 11.96 -9.26 1.09
CA VAL A 502 12.67 -9.37 -0.20
C VAL A 502 13.46 -10.66 -0.30
N VAL A 503 14.13 -11.12 0.78
CA VAL A 503 14.80 -12.43 0.78
C VAL A 503 13.82 -13.54 0.40
N VAL A 504 12.64 -13.56 1.04
CA VAL A 504 11.65 -14.61 0.82
C VAL A 504 11.00 -14.51 -0.56
N ILE A 505 10.65 -13.29 -1.01
CA ILE A 505 10.13 -13.08 -2.36
C ILE A 505 11.11 -13.59 -3.41
N MET A 506 12.38 -13.24 -3.29
CA MET A 506 13.39 -13.62 -4.27
C MET A 506 13.59 -15.13 -4.31
N PHE A 507 13.62 -15.79 -3.15
CA PHE A 507 13.76 -17.24 -3.09
C PHE A 507 12.51 -17.98 -3.63
N GLU A 508 11.29 -17.54 -3.30
CA GLU A 508 10.07 -18.14 -3.84
C GLU A 508 9.91 -17.88 -5.35
N LEU A 509 10.37 -16.70 -5.81
CA LEU A 509 10.33 -16.29 -7.20
C LEU A 509 11.22 -17.15 -8.11
N THR A 510 12.37 -17.62 -7.61
CA THR A 510 13.39 -18.33 -8.39
C THR A 510 13.56 -19.80 -8.00
N GLY A 511 13.18 -20.18 -6.78
CA GLY A 511 13.45 -21.52 -6.23
C GLY A 511 14.91 -21.73 -5.80
N ALA A 512 15.78 -20.74 -5.85
CA ALA A 512 17.21 -20.84 -5.58
C ALA A 512 17.54 -20.77 -4.09
N LEU A 513 17.42 -21.91 -3.38
CA LEU A 513 17.67 -22.02 -1.93
C LEU A 513 19.12 -21.77 -1.53
N THR A 514 20.09 -22.18 -2.37
CA THR A 514 21.53 -22.04 -2.11
C THR A 514 21.99 -20.60 -1.97
N TYR A 515 21.24 -19.66 -2.56
CA TYR A 515 21.57 -18.23 -2.56
C TYR A 515 20.87 -17.40 -1.49
N ILE A 516 20.15 -18.02 -0.53
CA ILE A 516 19.51 -17.31 0.57
C ILE A 516 20.53 -16.53 1.39
N LEU A 517 21.65 -17.18 1.78
CA LEU A 517 22.68 -16.53 2.61
C LEU A 517 23.38 -15.35 1.89
N PRO A 518 23.84 -15.49 0.63
CA PRO A 518 24.30 -14.33 -0.16
C PRO A 518 23.28 -13.19 -0.24
N THR A 519 22.02 -13.50 -0.48
CA THR A 519 20.95 -12.49 -0.53
C THR A 519 20.81 -11.75 0.80
N MET A 520 20.84 -12.46 1.93
CA MET A 520 20.79 -11.83 3.26
C MET A 520 21.98 -10.87 3.47
N ILE A 521 23.20 -11.27 3.10
CA ILE A 521 24.40 -10.43 3.22
C ILE A 521 24.23 -9.16 2.40
N VAL A 522 23.85 -9.29 1.13
CA VAL A 522 23.63 -8.15 0.22
C VAL A 522 22.60 -7.18 0.79
N LEU A 523 21.47 -7.68 1.29
CA LEU A 523 20.38 -6.85 1.81
C LEU A 523 20.76 -6.16 3.13
N LEU A 524 21.53 -6.82 4.00
CA LEU A 524 22.06 -6.19 5.21
C LEU A 524 23.01 -5.03 4.88
N VAL A 525 23.89 -5.20 3.89
CA VAL A 525 24.75 -4.12 3.41
C VAL A 525 23.93 -2.99 2.80
N THR A 526 22.92 -3.33 1.97
CA THR A 526 22.01 -2.33 1.38
C THR A 526 21.32 -1.51 2.45
N LYS A 527 20.81 -2.17 3.50
CA LYS A 527 20.17 -1.50 4.63
C LYS A 527 21.15 -0.60 5.37
N ALA A 528 22.33 -1.10 5.69
CA ALA A 528 23.35 -0.33 6.42
C ALA A 528 23.77 0.93 5.64
N VAL A 529 23.98 0.83 4.32
CA VAL A 529 24.30 1.98 3.46
C VAL A 529 23.15 2.98 3.43
N GLY A 530 21.90 2.52 3.29
CA GLY A 530 20.75 3.41 3.31
C GLY A 530 20.52 4.08 4.67
N ASP A 531 20.76 3.38 5.81
CA ASP A 531 20.70 3.96 7.16
C ASP A 531 21.81 5.01 7.35
N PHE A 532 23.01 4.74 6.85
CA PHE A 532 24.12 5.71 6.85
C PHE A 532 23.77 7.00 6.07
N LEU A 533 23.06 6.86 4.94
CA LEU A 533 22.61 8.00 4.13
C LEU A 533 21.33 8.66 4.69
N GLY A 534 20.74 8.13 5.75
CA GLY A 534 19.54 8.68 6.40
C GLY A 534 18.30 8.64 5.51
N THR A 535 18.21 7.69 4.58
CA THR A 535 17.06 7.57 3.67
C THR A 535 15.94 6.73 4.28
N THR A 536 14.70 7.11 4.01
CA THR A 536 13.47 6.37 4.36
C THR A 536 12.91 5.64 3.14
N GLY A 537 11.91 4.79 3.34
CA GLY A 537 11.24 4.09 2.23
C GLY A 537 10.45 5.06 1.34
N ILE A 538 10.36 4.75 0.04
CA ILE A 538 9.64 5.60 -0.92
C ILE A 538 8.15 5.73 -0.56
N ALA A 539 7.54 4.70 0.04
CA ALA A 539 6.15 4.73 0.48
C ALA A 539 5.93 5.73 1.62
N ASP A 540 6.85 5.77 2.59
CA ASP A 540 6.77 6.66 3.74
C ASP A 540 7.03 8.12 3.35
N GLU A 541 8.01 8.37 2.46
CA GLU A 541 8.22 9.71 1.91
C GLU A 541 7.02 10.20 1.07
N ALA A 542 6.37 9.30 0.33
CA ALA A 542 5.14 9.65 -0.40
C ALA A 542 3.98 10.01 0.56
N ILE A 543 3.85 9.32 1.70
CA ILE A 543 2.88 9.64 2.76
C ILE A 543 3.15 11.04 3.30
N ARG A 544 4.41 11.37 3.62
CA ARG A 544 4.83 12.68 4.12
C ARG A 544 4.58 13.78 3.09
N LEU A 545 4.99 13.58 1.84
CA LEU A 545 4.79 14.54 0.75
C LEU A 545 3.30 14.82 0.45
N ASN A 546 2.44 13.80 0.64
CA ASN A 546 1.00 13.95 0.46
C ASN A 546 0.29 14.50 1.72
N GLY A 547 0.98 14.59 2.86
CA GLY A 547 0.43 15.08 4.11
C GLY A 547 -0.67 14.18 4.66
N TYR A 548 -0.54 12.85 4.52
CA TYR A 548 -1.51 11.93 5.11
C TYR A 548 -1.27 11.77 6.62
N PRO A 549 -2.32 11.64 7.44
CA PRO A 549 -2.21 11.52 8.89
C PRO A 549 -1.79 10.11 9.29
N PHE A 550 -0.52 9.80 9.16
CA PHE A 550 0.06 8.50 9.47
C PHE A 550 1.22 8.67 10.46
N LEU A 551 1.18 7.90 11.55
CA LEU A 551 2.28 7.79 12.51
C LEU A 551 3.14 6.58 12.10
N ASP A 552 4.36 6.86 11.66
CA ASP A 552 5.31 5.82 11.27
C ASP A 552 5.78 4.98 12.46
N LYS A 553 6.21 3.73 12.20
CA LYS A 553 6.76 2.84 13.24
C LYS A 553 8.01 3.45 13.90
N ASP A 554 8.81 4.13 13.09
CA ASP A 554 10.10 4.71 13.47
C ASP A 554 10.01 6.16 13.96
N ASP A 555 8.81 6.75 14.02
CA ASP A 555 8.64 8.07 14.59
C ASP A 555 8.75 8.00 16.13
N HIS A 556 9.73 8.69 16.68
CA HIS A 556 10.01 8.80 18.11
C HIS A 556 10.01 10.26 18.56
N ALA A 557 9.47 10.51 19.74
CA ALA A 557 9.46 11.83 20.38
C ALA A 557 10.08 11.70 21.78
N TYR A 558 11.40 11.90 21.86
CA TYR A 558 12.13 11.73 23.10
C TYR A 558 11.99 12.96 24.03
N ASN A 559 11.88 12.71 25.33
CA ASN A 559 11.88 13.72 26.41
C ASN A 559 10.80 14.81 26.32
N ILE A 560 9.66 14.51 25.72
CA ILE A 560 8.53 15.43 25.58
C ILE A 560 7.39 14.92 26.45
N ALA A 561 6.88 15.74 27.36
CA ALA A 561 5.69 15.42 28.13
C ALA A 561 4.42 15.71 27.31
N VAL A 562 3.38 14.92 27.54
CA VAL A 562 2.06 15.06 26.88
C VAL A 562 1.46 16.46 27.09
N SER A 563 1.73 17.08 28.24
CA SER A 563 1.27 18.43 28.57
C SER A 563 1.66 19.51 27.55
N LYS A 564 2.74 19.31 26.78
CA LYS A 564 3.16 20.25 25.71
C LYS A 564 2.35 20.12 24.43
N VAL A 565 1.69 18.98 24.21
CA VAL A 565 1.01 18.63 22.97
C VAL A 565 -0.50 18.60 23.12
N MET A 566 -1.00 18.40 24.35
CA MET A 566 -2.42 18.34 24.65
C MET A 566 -3.15 19.64 24.35
N ARG A 567 -4.39 19.55 23.94
CA ARG A 567 -5.33 20.67 23.87
C ARG A 567 -5.90 20.94 25.23
N THR A 568 -5.80 22.18 25.70
CA THR A 568 -6.31 22.64 27.00
C THR A 568 -7.69 23.31 26.87
N GLU A 569 -7.98 23.91 25.73
CA GLU A 569 -9.30 24.52 25.45
C GLU A 569 -10.26 23.40 24.99
N LEU A 570 -11.10 22.94 25.91
CA LEU A 570 -12.03 21.84 25.70
C LEU A 570 -13.47 22.32 25.82
N HIS A 571 -14.30 21.85 24.88
CA HIS A 571 -15.75 21.92 25.03
C HIS A 571 -16.20 20.74 25.89
N THR A 572 -16.44 20.99 27.19
CA THR A 572 -16.90 19.98 28.17
C THR A 572 -18.38 20.12 28.42
N LEU A 573 -19.06 19.00 28.70
CA LEU A 573 -20.44 18.99 29.11
C LEU A 573 -20.52 18.72 30.63
N PRO A 574 -21.31 19.50 31.41
CA PRO A 574 -21.56 19.18 32.80
C PRO A 574 -22.42 17.91 32.92
N ALA A 575 -22.20 17.13 33.99
CA ALA A 575 -22.93 15.88 34.20
C ALA A 575 -24.44 16.05 34.29
N ARG A 576 -24.92 17.21 34.73
CA ARG A 576 -26.35 17.55 34.83
C ARG A 576 -26.58 19.05 34.61
N GLY A 577 -27.83 19.41 34.30
CA GLY A 577 -28.25 20.81 34.22
C GLY A 577 -28.36 21.39 32.81
N LEU A 578 -27.99 20.63 31.78
CA LEU A 578 -28.21 21.04 30.40
C LEU A 578 -29.58 20.60 29.91
N THR A 579 -30.21 21.44 29.11
CA THR A 579 -31.46 21.15 28.39
C THR A 579 -31.16 20.61 26.98
N VAL A 580 -32.12 19.93 26.37
CA VAL A 580 -32.00 19.44 24.99
C VAL A 580 -31.66 20.57 24.02
N ARG A 581 -32.24 21.76 24.19
CA ARG A 581 -31.96 22.92 23.34
C ARG A 581 -30.52 23.41 23.47
N GLU A 582 -29.98 23.49 24.68
CA GLU A 582 -28.58 23.91 24.89
C GLU A 582 -27.59 22.93 24.30
N ILE A 583 -27.88 21.62 24.38
CA ILE A 583 -27.02 20.58 23.78
C ILE A 583 -27.09 20.67 22.24
N GLU A 584 -28.28 20.89 21.66
CA GLU A 584 -28.43 21.10 20.21
C GLU A 584 -27.68 22.35 19.75
N GLU A 585 -27.75 23.45 20.49
CA GLU A 585 -27.03 24.67 20.23
C GLU A 585 -25.49 24.49 20.31
N ILE A 586 -24.98 23.72 21.27
CA ILE A 586 -23.57 23.33 21.35
C ILE A 586 -23.19 22.48 20.14
N LEU A 587 -24.05 21.53 19.74
CA LEU A 587 -23.81 20.69 18.58
C LEU A 587 -23.78 21.47 17.27
N ASP A 588 -24.58 22.50 17.14
CA ASP A 588 -24.63 23.32 15.90
C ASP A 588 -23.52 24.35 15.83
N ASN A 589 -23.10 24.89 16.97
CA ASN A 589 -22.04 25.91 17.07
C ASN A 589 -20.62 25.34 17.10
N THR A 590 -20.46 24.01 17.28
CA THR A 590 -19.12 23.39 17.38
C THR A 590 -18.97 22.27 16.39
N ASP A 591 -17.79 22.13 15.77
CA ASP A 591 -17.43 21.02 14.87
C ASP A 591 -16.68 19.87 15.57
N VAL A 592 -16.59 19.92 16.93
CA VAL A 592 -15.91 18.89 17.69
C VAL A 592 -16.65 17.54 17.59
N ARG A 593 -15.91 16.45 17.55
CA ARG A 593 -16.45 15.11 17.31
C ARG A 593 -16.84 14.34 18.56
N GLY A 594 -16.64 14.93 19.73
CA GLY A 594 -17.05 14.36 21.01
C GLY A 594 -16.73 15.29 22.17
N PHE A 595 -17.34 15.02 23.29
CA PHE A 595 -17.34 15.88 24.45
C PHE A 595 -16.94 15.11 25.71
N PRO A 596 -15.90 15.54 26.45
CA PRO A 596 -15.68 15.07 27.81
C PRO A 596 -16.81 15.53 28.73
N ILE A 597 -17.23 14.66 29.63
CA ILE A 597 -18.25 14.93 30.64
C ILE A 597 -17.55 15.15 31.96
N VAL A 598 -17.85 16.26 32.61
CA VAL A 598 -17.24 16.67 33.89
C VAL A 598 -18.30 16.84 34.99
N SER A 599 -17.89 16.63 36.23
CA SER A 599 -18.75 16.86 37.37
C SER A 599 -19.10 18.34 37.52
N ASN A 600 -20.28 18.61 38.11
CA ASN A 600 -20.76 19.97 38.36
C ASN A 600 -20.04 20.65 39.55
N ASP A 601 -19.10 19.97 40.27
CA ASP A 601 -18.44 20.45 41.47
C ASP A 601 -17.43 21.58 41.26
N GLY A 602 -17.29 22.11 40.06
CA GLY A 602 -16.32 23.14 39.71
C GLY A 602 -14.86 22.66 39.61
N ARG A 603 -14.56 21.44 40.06
CA ARG A 603 -13.22 20.82 40.01
C ARG A 603 -12.90 20.19 38.65
N ARG A 604 -13.83 20.16 37.69
CA ARG A 604 -13.71 19.46 36.40
C ARG A 604 -13.33 17.97 36.53
N THR A 605 -13.86 17.31 37.59
CA THR A 605 -13.65 15.86 37.76
C THR A 605 -14.25 15.12 36.57
N MET A 606 -13.46 14.25 35.96
CA MET A 606 -13.87 13.54 34.77
C MET A 606 -14.88 12.44 35.10
N MET A 607 -16.03 12.43 34.41
CA MET A 607 -17.10 11.43 34.54
C MET A 607 -17.17 10.48 33.37
N GLY A 608 -16.71 10.92 32.17
CA GLY A 608 -16.75 10.10 30.99
C GLY A 608 -16.55 10.88 29.70
N TYR A 609 -16.85 10.23 28.57
CA TYR A 609 -16.74 10.82 27.24
C TYR A 609 -17.93 10.38 26.38
N ILE A 610 -18.51 11.28 25.59
CA ILE A 610 -19.57 10.96 24.65
C ILE A 610 -19.21 11.47 23.24
N GLY A 611 -19.46 10.65 22.23
CA GLY A 611 -19.29 11.04 20.84
C GLY A 611 -20.45 11.89 20.34
N ARG A 612 -20.14 12.78 19.36
CA ARG A 612 -21.16 13.66 18.74
C ARG A 612 -22.26 12.87 18.04
N THR A 613 -21.90 11.76 17.38
CA THR A 613 -22.85 10.92 16.62
C THR A 613 -23.84 10.24 17.55
N GLU A 614 -23.33 9.70 18.66
CA GLU A 614 -24.12 9.05 19.70
C GLU A 614 -25.05 10.05 20.35
N LEU A 615 -24.56 11.24 20.66
CA LEU A 615 -25.34 12.30 21.29
C LEU A 615 -26.49 12.76 20.36
N ARG A 616 -26.22 13.00 19.08
CA ARG A 616 -27.28 13.32 18.09
C ARG A 616 -28.33 12.22 17.98
N TYR A 617 -27.87 10.98 17.84
CA TYR A 617 -28.77 9.82 17.70
C TYR A 617 -29.73 9.72 18.91
N VAL A 618 -29.21 9.84 20.13
CA VAL A 618 -30.04 9.73 21.32
C VAL A 618 -31.03 10.88 21.43
N LEU A 619 -30.64 12.11 21.11
CA LEU A 619 -31.55 13.26 21.10
C LEU A 619 -32.65 13.11 20.06
N GLU A 620 -32.34 12.65 18.85
CA GLU A 620 -33.35 12.38 17.82
C GLU A 620 -34.29 11.24 18.23
N LYS A 621 -33.76 10.21 18.85
CA LYS A 621 -34.55 9.05 19.32
C LYS A 621 -35.48 9.43 20.47
N SER A 622 -34.99 10.17 21.46
CA SER A 622 -35.79 10.65 22.57
C SER A 622 -36.95 11.58 22.11
N ARG A 623 -36.66 12.42 21.11
CA ARG A 623 -37.72 13.27 20.48
C ARG A 623 -38.80 12.44 19.79
N LYS A 624 -38.44 11.35 19.10
CA LYS A 624 -39.40 10.48 18.40
C LYS A 624 -40.25 9.60 19.33
N ILE A 625 -39.64 9.06 20.40
CA ILE A 625 -40.26 8.06 21.28
C ILE A 625 -40.92 8.73 22.48
N GLN A 626 -40.24 9.66 23.14
CA GLN A 626 -40.71 10.29 24.40
C GLN A 626 -41.43 11.63 24.17
N GLY A 627 -41.38 12.17 22.95
CA GLY A 627 -41.98 13.48 22.67
C GLY A 627 -41.30 14.61 23.45
N THR A 628 -39.99 14.48 23.71
CA THR A 628 -39.22 15.43 24.52
C THR A 628 -39.28 16.83 23.95
N THR A 629 -39.47 17.80 24.84
CA THR A 629 -39.47 19.23 24.49
C THR A 629 -38.08 19.81 24.53
N PRO A 630 -37.80 20.93 23.82
CA PRO A 630 -36.49 21.59 23.90
C PRO A 630 -36.05 22.03 25.29
N ALA A 631 -36.98 22.15 26.24
CA ALA A 631 -36.72 22.54 27.64
C ALA A 631 -36.47 21.32 28.54
N THR A 632 -36.58 20.08 28.05
CA THR A 632 -36.39 18.86 28.84
C THR A 632 -34.94 18.76 29.31
N PRO A 633 -34.64 18.59 30.64
CA PRO A 633 -33.29 18.44 31.14
C PRO A 633 -32.68 17.09 30.75
N CYS A 634 -31.36 17.09 30.62
CA CYS A 634 -30.56 15.92 30.25
C CYS A 634 -29.62 15.53 31.41
N ALA A 635 -29.42 14.21 31.62
CA ALA A 635 -28.51 13.69 32.63
C ALA A 635 -27.48 12.73 31.98
N PHE A 636 -26.20 13.01 32.20
CA PHE A 636 -25.05 12.21 31.72
C PHE A 636 -24.47 11.30 32.83
N ALA A 637 -24.96 11.42 34.08
CA ALA A 637 -24.57 10.57 35.19
C ALA A 637 -25.81 9.96 35.85
N PRO A 638 -25.77 8.71 36.34
CA PRO A 638 -26.86 8.09 37.10
C PRO A 638 -27.11 8.82 38.41
N ASP A 639 -28.32 8.73 38.93
CA ASP A 639 -28.62 9.18 40.28
C ASP A 639 -27.98 8.21 41.29
N THR A 640 -27.54 8.73 42.47
CA THR A 640 -26.97 7.91 43.54
C THR A 640 -27.99 6.93 44.14
N THR A 641 -29.28 7.13 43.88
CA THR A 641 -30.38 6.23 44.29
C THR A 641 -30.56 5.04 43.33
N ASP A 642 -30.08 5.13 42.06
CA ASP A 642 -30.18 4.02 41.09
C ASP A 642 -29.08 2.94 41.27
N HIS A 643 -28.10 3.16 42.16
CA HIS A 643 -27.04 2.16 42.43
C HIS A 643 -27.59 0.89 43.11
N ASP A 644 -28.60 1.02 43.95
CA ASP A 644 -29.17 -0.11 44.69
C ASP A 644 -30.03 -1.02 43.80
N GLU A 645 -30.71 -0.49 42.76
CA GLU A 645 -31.45 -1.29 41.80
C GLU A 645 -30.57 -1.96 40.75
N ALA A 646 -29.43 -1.35 40.34
CA ALA A 646 -28.50 -1.93 39.38
C ALA A 646 -27.70 -3.13 39.95
N GLU A 647 -27.42 -3.13 41.27
CA GLU A 647 -26.76 -4.25 41.96
C GLU A 647 -27.71 -5.47 42.08
N LEU A 648 -29.02 -5.24 42.25
CA LEU A 648 -30.03 -6.31 42.36
C LEU A 648 -30.35 -6.94 41.01
N SER A 649 -30.16 -6.24 39.88
CA SER A 649 -30.44 -6.74 38.51
C SER A 649 -29.30 -7.52 37.88
N GLY A 650 -28.13 -7.58 38.51
CA GLY A 650 -26.95 -8.30 37.96
C GLY A 650 -26.44 -7.75 36.65
N LEU A 651 -26.80 -6.52 36.29
CA LEU A 651 -26.42 -5.83 35.07
C LEU A 651 -25.27 -4.85 35.29
N ALA A 652 -24.17 -5.32 35.85
CA ALA A 652 -22.90 -4.60 35.71
C ALA A 652 -22.42 -4.75 34.28
N THR A 653 -23.00 -4.04 33.34
CA THR A 653 -22.57 -3.98 31.98
C THR A 653 -21.60 -2.86 31.75
N THR A 654 -20.38 -3.23 31.67
CA THR A 654 -19.26 -2.44 31.22
C THR A 654 -19.46 -2.05 29.76
N GLY A 655 -19.65 -0.76 29.47
CA GLY A 655 -19.49 -0.15 28.15
C GLY A 655 -20.78 0.16 27.38
N PRO A 656 -20.77 1.21 26.56
CA PRO A 656 -21.91 1.67 25.81
C PRO A 656 -22.35 0.63 24.78
N ALA A 657 -23.59 0.19 24.89
CA ALA A 657 -24.23 -0.68 23.92
C ALA A 657 -24.80 0.16 22.79
N VAL A 658 -23.98 0.60 21.86
CA VAL A 658 -24.45 1.29 20.66
C VAL A 658 -24.33 0.34 19.47
N GLY A 659 -25.39 -0.37 19.17
CA GLY A 659 -25.63 -1.00 17.88
C GLY A 659 -26.80 -0.28 17.21
N ILE A 660 -26.65 0.15 16.00
CA ILE A 660 -27.64 0.92 15.22
C ILE A 660 -28.92 0.13 14.91
N ASP A 661 -28.96 -1.19 15.21
CA ASP A 661 -30.09 -2.09 14.92
C ASP A 661 -30.82 -2.61 16.18
N ASP A 662 -30.70 -1.97 17.35
CA ASP A 662 -31.24 -2.46 18.61
C ASP A 662 -32.47 -1.68 19.06
N ASP A 663 -33.51 -1.68 18.24
CA ASP A 663 -34.77 -1.01 18.60
C ASP A 663 -35.49 -1.66 19.78
N GLU A 664 -35.38 -2.98 20.01
CA GLU A 664 -36.09 -3.66 21.08
C GLU A 664 -35.49 -3.47 22.48
N MET A 665 -34.18 -3.56 22.68
CA MET A 665 -33.60 -3.45 24.03
C MET A 665 -33.44 -2.01 24.50
N SER A 666 -33.27 -1.06 23.59
CA SER A 666 -33.36 0.35 23.93
C SER A 666 -34.80 0.83 24.16
N MET A 667 -35.83 0.12 23.67
CA MET A 667 -37.21 0.33 24.06
C MET A 667 -37.46 -0.13 25.50
N GLU A 668 -36.99 -1.31 25.91
CA GLU A 668 -37.16 -1.84 27.26
C GLU A 668 -36.48 -0.97 28.34
N LEU A 669 -35.30 -0.40 28.03
CA LEU A 669 -34.63 0.55 28.91
C LEU A 669 -35.28 1.94 28.97
N ILE A 670 -36.01 2.32 27.94
CA ILE A 670 -36.76 3.59 27.86
C ILE A 670 -38.19 3.44 28.40
N GLU A 671 -38.85 2.27 28.23
CA GLU A 671 -40.22 2.01 28.70
C GLU A 671 -40.29 1.85 30.25
N ASN A 672 -39.24 1.33 30.89
CA ASN A 672 -39.25 1.12 32.37
C ASN A 672 -38.99 2.40 33.20
N THR A 673 -38.90 3.58 32.59
CA THR A 673 -38.70 4.83 33.29
C THR A 673 -39.93 5.69 33.31
N THR A 674 -40.70 5.53 34.37
CA THR A 674 -41.90 6.32 34.69
C THR A 674 -41.63 7.76 35.15
N GLU A 675 -40.43 8.26 35.13
CA GLU A 675 -40.11 9.69 35.32
C GLU A 675 -39.99 10.38 33.93
N ARG A 676 -41.06 10.98 33.48
CA ARG A 676 -41.24 11.60 32.17
C ARG A 676 -40.46 12.88 31.89
N ASP A 677 -39.62 13.33 32.82
CA ASP A 677 -39.08 14.68 32.81
C ASP A 677 -37.59 14.81 32.51
N ILE A 678 -36.81 13.72 32.38
CA ILE A 678 -35.35 13.79 32.18
C ILE A 678 -34.90 12.84 31.06
N VAL A 679 -34.11 13.33 30.10
CA VAL A 679 -33.48 12.48 29.10
C VAL A 679 -32.21 11.81 29.69
N LYS A 680 -32.27 10.49 29.87
CA LYS A 680 -31.13 9.71 30.44
C LYS A 680 -30.11 9.44 29.34
N LEU A 681 -28.98 10.15 29.35
CA LEU A 681 -27.86 10.02 28.40
C LEU A 681 -26.72 9.13 28.92
N TRP A 682 -26.69 8.82 30.23
CA TRP A 682 -25.62 8.06 30.87
C TRP A 682 -25.37 6.65 30.30
N PRO A 683 -26.36 5.89 29.73
CA PRO A 683 -26.07 4.59 29.13
C PRO A 683 -25.20 4.69 27.85
N TRP A 684 -25.15 5.87 27.24
CA TRP A 684 -24.42 6.15 25.99
C TRP A 684 -23.06 6.82 26.24
N VAL A 685 -22.78 7.16 27.51
CA VAL A 685 -21.51 7.73 27.94
C VAL A 685 -20.48 6.62 28.12
N ASN A 686 -19.30 6.77 27.51
CA ASN A 686 -18.16 5.93 27.85
C ASN A 686 -17.62 6.37 29.21
N GLN A 687 -17.89 5.58 30.25
CA GLN A 687 -17.52 5.88 31.62
C GLN A 687 -16.03 5.60 31.91
N THR A 688 -15.36 4.82 31.07
CA THR A 688 -13.96 4.46 31.18
C THR A 688 -13.18 4.79 29.92
N PRO A 689 -13.09 6.07 29.52
CA PRO A 689 -12.28 6.48 28.40
C PRO A 689 -10.81 6.23 28.71
N LEU A 690 -9.97 6.13 27.65
CA LEU A 690 -8.53 6.00 27.83
C LEU A 690 -7.95 7.31 28.35
N THR A 691 -7.32 7.25 29.54
CA THR A 691 -6.71 8.41 30.20
C THR A 691 -5.21 8.24 30.39
N VAL A 692 -4.50 9.36 30.41
CA VAL A 692 -3.05 9.42 30.67
C VAL A 692 -2.71 10.64 31.53
N SER A 693 -1.61 10.54 32.29
CA SER A 693 -1.09 11.67 33.06
C SER A 693 -0.43 12.72 32.18
N PRO A 694 -0.51 14.04 32.53
CA PRO A 694 0.15 15.12 31.77
C PRO A 694 1.68 14.98 31.71
N GLN A 695 2.29 14.32 32.67
CA GLN A 695 3.75 14.10 32.70
C GLN A 695 4.22 12.88 31.93
N LEU A 696 3.29 12.06 31.38
CA LEU A 696 3.65 10.87 30.61
C LEU A 696 4.46 11.28 29.37
N PRO A 697 5.54 10.55 29.03
CA PRO A 697 6.25 10.78 27.78
C PRO A 697 5.34 10.62 26.55
N LEU A 698 5.44 11.57 25.59
CA LEU A 698 4.66 11.55 24.36
C LEU A 698 4.86 10.27 23.55
N GLU A 699 6.06 9.68 23.64
CA GLU A 699 6.36 8.42 22.95
C GLU A 699 5.43 7.28 23.37
N ILE A 700 5.09 7.17 24.66
CA ILE A 700 4.14 6.15 25.15
C ILE A 700 2.75 6.40 24.55
N VAL A 701 2.31 7.67 24.49
CA VAL A 701 1.03 8.04 23.89
C VAL A 701 1.02 7.73 22.38
N MET A 702 2.13 7.99 21.69
CA MET A 702 2.28 7.57 20.29
C MET A 702 2.17 6.06 20.12
N GLN A 703 2.76 5.27 21.02
CA GLN A 703 2.61 3.81 20.99
C GLN A 703 1.17 3.36 21.27
N LEU A 704 0.44 4.04 22.15
CA LEU A 704 -0.98 3.77 22.37
C LEU A 704 -1.80 4.04 21.10
N PHE A 705 -1.56 5.16 20.43
CA PHE A 705 -2.20 5.42 19.13
C PHE A 705 -1.83 4.39 18.06
N LYS A 706 -0.56 4.01 17.96
CA LYS A 706 -0.09 3.02 16.96
C LYS A 706 -0.66 1.62 17.20
N ARG A 707 -0.71 1.17 18.48
CA ARG A 707 -1.08 -0.22 18.82
C ARG A 707 -2.57 -0.41 19.09
N MET A 708 -3.20 0.50 19.85
CA MET A 708 -4.60 0.38 20.23
C MET A 708 -5.53 1.16 19.29
N GLY A 709 -5.02 2.23 18.66
CA GLY A 709 -5.75 3.06 17.71
C GLY A 709 -6.98 3.76 18.30
N PRO A 710 -6.91 4.37 19.52
CA PRO A 710 -7.98 5.21 20.02
C PRO A 710 -8.09 6.46 19.15
N ARG A 711 -9.25 7.05 19.10
CA ARG A 711 -9.47 8.32 18.41
C ARG A 711 -9.01 9.51 19.24
N VAL A 712 -9.22 9.42 20.55
CA VAL A 712 -8.95 10.45 21.54
C VAL A 712 -8.37 9.79 22.78
N ILE A 713 -7.38 10.42 23.39
CA ILE A 713 -6.86 10.09 24.70
C ILE A 713 -7.09 11.31 25.59
N LEU A 714 -7.74 11.14 26.74
CA LEU A 714 -7.96 12.20 27.70
C LEU A 714 -6.74 12.32 28.62
N VAL A 715 -6.39 13.54 28.99
CA VAL A 715 -5.29 13.82 29.91
C VAL A 715 -5.88 14.28 31.24
N GLU A 716 -5.61 13.51 32.28
CA GLU A 716 -6.11 13.78 33.60
C GLU A 716 -4.98 13.80 34.64
N ASP A 717 -5.16 14.62 35.66
CA ASP A 717 -4.31 14.67 36.84
C ASP A 717 -5.18 14.48 38.09
N HIS A 718 -4.97 13.37 38.81
CA HIS A 718 -5.76 13.01 40.01
C HIS A 718 -7.29 13.07 39.80
N GLY A 719 -7.76 12.59 38.65
CA GLY A 719 -9.19 12.58 38.30
C GLY A 719 -9.71 13.91 37.71
N VAL A 720 -8.88 14.96 37.67
CA VAL A 720 -9.23 16.25 37.06
C VAL A 720 -8.85 16.29 35.60
N LEU A 721 -9.78 16.64 34.74
CA LEU A 721 -9.53 16.76 33.31
C LEU A 721 -8.64 17.97 33.01
N CYS A 722 -7.43 17.72 32.52
CA CYS A 722 -6.45 18.75 32.10
C CYS A 722 -6.48 19.05 30.63
N GLY A 723 -6.73 18.04 29.79
CA GLY A 723 -6.67 18.20 28.34
C GLY A 723 -7.11 16.95 27.58
N LEU A 724 -6.96 17.00 26.27
CA LEU A 724 -7.10 15.84 25.39
C LEU A 724 -6.01 15.84 24.31
N VAL A 725 -5.68 14.65 23.81
CA VAL A 725 -4.73 14.47 22.73
C VAL A 725 -5.36 13.61 21.63
N THR A 726 -5.18 14.02 20.40
CA THR A 726 -5.56 13.26 19.20
C THR A 726 -4.34 12.95 18.36
N VAL A 727 -4.45 11.99 17.44
CA VAL A 727 -3.38 11.69 16.46
C VAL A 727 -2.95 12.95 15.69
N LYS A 728 -3.91 13.85 15.40
CA LYS A 728 -3.64 15.11 14.71
C LYS A 728 -2.75 16.06 15.49
N ASP A 729 -2.94 16.13 16.80
CA ASP A 729 -2.15 17.01 17.68
C ASP A 729 -0.71 16.50 17.77
N VAL A 730 -0.53 15.17 17.86
CA VAL A 730 0.79 14.54 17.81
C VAL A 730 1.47 14.82 16.47
N LEU A 731 0.78 14.65 15.35
CA LEU A 731 1.33 14.90 14.02
C LEU A 731 1.68 16.36 13.80
N LYS A 732 0.85 17.29 14.25
CA LYS A 732 1.16 18.74 14.18
C LYS A 732 2.45 19.03 14.95
N TYR A 733 2.60 18.49 16.14
CA TYR A 733 3.77 18.71 16.97
C TYR A 733 5.05 18.09 16.35
N THR A 734 4.96 16.86 15.87
CA THR A 734 6.12 16.20 15.23
C THR A 734 6.55 16.91 13.95
N LEU A 735 5.64 17.51 13.18
CA LEU A 735 5.99 18.30 12.01
C LEU A 735 6.71 19.61 12.36
N THR A 736 6.28 20.33 13.40
CA THR A 736 6.92 21.58 13.79
C THR A 736 8.31 21.38 14.37
N GLU A 737 8.55 20.31 15.15
CA GLU A 737 9.88 20.02 15.71
C GLU A 737 10.83 19.30 14.75
N THR A 738 10.31 18.37 13.91
CA THR A 738 11.16 17.66 12.93
C THR A 738 11.49 18.54 11.73
N GLY A 739 10.69 19.53 11.40
CA GLY A 739 11.00 20.56 10.39
C GLY A 739 12.30 21.28 10.68
N GLU A 740 12.57 21.61 11.94
CA GLU A 740 13.84 22.25 12.35
C GLU A 740 15.04 21.27 12.41
N SER A 741 14.85 19.98 12.75
CA SER A 741 15.96 19.05 12.95
C SER A 741 16.30 18.19 11.71
N ARG A 742 15.38 18.08 10.76
CA ARG A 742 15.52 17.33 9.50
C ARG A 742 15.63 18.20 8.24
N ALA A 743 15.87 19.50 8.38
CA ALA A 743 16.38 20.31 7.29
C ALA A 743 17.69 19.67 6.80
N VAL A 744 17.49 18.75 5.86
CA VAL A 744 18.49 17.80 5.38
C VAL A 744 19.69 18.59 4.86
N ARG A 745 20.87 18.22 5.34
CA ARG A 745 22.22 18.65 4.97
C ARG A 745 22.59 18.45 3.48
N TRP A 746 21.64 18.51 2.57
CA TRP A 746 21.90 18.45 1.14
C TRP A 746 21.28 19.66 0.48
N ASP A 747 22.05 20.38 -0.31
CA ASP A 747 21.68 21.59 -1.05
C ASP A 747 20.58 21.26 -2.09
N ASP A 748 19.35 21.04 -1.62
CA ASP A 748 18.18 20.71 -2.44
C ASP A 748 17.81 21.87 -3.40
N ALA A 749 18.23 23.08 -3.07
CA ALA A 749 18.00 24.28 -3.86
C ALA A 749 18.69 24.23 -5.24
N GLN A 750 19.87 23.62 -5.37
CA GLN A 750 20.61 23.60 -6.65
C GLN A 750 19.95 22.70 -7.69
N PHE A 751 19.47 21.51 -7.31
CA PHE A 751 18.85 20.59 -8.27
C PHE A 751 17.44 21.05 -8.68
N LEU A 752 16.65 21.57 -7.76
CA LEU A 752 15.37 22.19 -8.06
C LEU A 752 15.55 23.42 -8.96
N GLY A 753 16.56 24.26 -8.70
CA GLY A 753 16.95 25.37 -9.56
C GLY A 753 17.26 24.91 -10.98
N PHE A 754 18.07 23.86 -11.15
CA PHE A 754 18.41 23.30 -12.47
C PHE A 754 17.16 22.79 -13.22
N ILE A 755 16.24 22.11 -12.53
CA ILE A 755 14.98 21.64 -13.15
C ILE A 755 14.09 22.82 -13.53
N GLU A 756 13.99 23.86 -12.70
CA GLU A 756 13.21 25.07 -12.99
C GLU A 756 13.79 25.85 -14.16
N ASP A 757 15.10 25.98 -14.25
CA ASP A 757 15.78 26.62 -15.37
C ASP A 757 15.58 25.83 -16.68
N ALA A 758 15.71 24.51 -16.64
CA ALA A 758 15.44 23.65 -17.77
C ALA A 758 13.97 23.76 -18.24
N TRP A 759 13.02 23.83 -17.28
CA TRP A 759 11.61 24.02 -17.59
C TRP A 759 11.30 25.40 -18.20
N THR A 760 11.88 26.46 -17.67
CA THR A 760 11.72 27.81 -18.24
C THR A 760 12.29 27.89 -19.63
N TRP A 761 13.42 27.23 -19.90
CA TRP A 761 14.00 27.12 -21.24
C TRP A 761 13.06 26.36 -22.20
N VAL A 762 12.56 25.17 -21.81
CA VAL A 762 11.62 24.37 -22.61
C VAL A 762 10.34 25.16 -22.93
N THR A 763 9.76 25.83 -21.95
CA THR A 763 8.54 26.64 -22.17
C THR A 763 8.80 27.85 -23.05
N SER A 764 9.96 28.47 -22.97
CA SER A 764 10.35 29.58 -23.86
C SER A 764 10.52 29.11 -25.31
N VAL A 765 11.17 27.96 -25.53
CA VAL A 765 11.35 27.34 -26.85
C VAL A 765 10.00 26.92 -27.43
N ALA A 766 9.15 26.26 -26.64
CA ALA A 766 7.80 25.86 -27.08
C ALA A 766 6.93 27.10 -27.44
N GLY A 767 7.04 28.19 -26.68
CA GLY A 767 6.39 29.47 -26.96
C GLY A 767 6.89 30.11 -28.28
N ALA A 768 8.19 30.04 -28.54
CA ALA A 768 8.78 30.51 -29.78
C ALA A 768 8.32 29.70 -31.01
N ILE A 769 8.32 28.36 -30.90
CA ILE A 769 7.84 27.46 -31.96
C ILE A 769 6.33 27.66 -32.20
N GLY A 770 5.52 27.73 -31.15
CA GLY A 770 4.08 28.03 -31.25
C GLY A 770 3.78 29.37 -31.87
N GLY A 771 4.60 30.39 -31.60
CA GLY A 771 4.55 31.71 -32.25
C GLY A 771 4.89 31.68 -33.74
N GLN A 772 5.89 30.88 -34.13
CA GLN A 772 6.24 30.67 -35.54
C GLN A 772 5.16 29.89 -36.30
N CYS A 773 4.61 28.79 -35.75
CA CYS A 773 3.51 28.04 -36.34
C CYS A 773 2.26 28.92 -36.56
N ARG A 774 1.88 29.78 -35.60
CA ARG A 774 0.76 30.69 -35.77
C ARG A 774 1.00 31.76 -36.84
N ARG A 775 2.26 32.17 -37.07
CA ARG A 775 2.62 33.08 -38.19
C ARG A 775 2.58 32.37 -39.54
N LEU A 776 2.92 31.08 -39.62
CA LEU A 776 2.84 30.28 -40.83
C LEU A 776 1.39 29.91 -41.20
N ILE A 777 0.50 29.72 -40.23
CA ILE A 777 -0.93 29.42 -40.47
C ILE A 777 -1.69 30.72 -40.86
N ARG A 778 -1.17 31.92 -40.53
CA ARG A 778 -1.76 33.22 -40.92
C ARG A 778 -1.23 33.78 -42.26
N ARG A 779 -0.24 33.15 -42.88
CA ARG A 779 0.17 33.34 -44.28
C ARG A 779 -0.43 32.28 -45.19
#